data_e3acb9fce96d82d8d341506418cec3b5
#
_entry.id   e3acb9fce96d82d8d341506418cec3b5
#
_cell.length_a   1.000
_cell.length_b   1.000
_cell.length_c   1.000
_cell.angle_alpha   90.00
_cell.angle_beta   90.00
_cell.angle_gamma   90.00
#
_symmetry.space_group_name_H-M   'P 1'
#
loop_
_entity.id
_entity.type
_entity.pdbx_description
1 polymer ?
#
loop_
_entity_poly.entity_id
_entity_poly.type
_entity_poly.pdbx_seq_one_letter_code
_entity_poly.pdbx_strand_id
1 'polypeptide(L)'
;MKLLQTLLLAVATLAGATQPFYDRKHFSKVLGEERNYRILLPPDYETSGKRYPVIYYFHGHSDRYTVEKYDNGTDTIPRMAEFVAHHDAIVVSVDGYVARDYSGFYDGTPWDVMKDGGDYDFGEYFKELVAYIDATYRTLTDRRHRGTSGLSMGGFMSLWLSARYPQLVGSASSFNPGPEFYTGDKGRRVLWRPKDHVSSHTHTMVRLIRASGDYISQYHEETRDAYARAHDVDFEYRRDEYHRHWATSIGETFDFHMRAFANPTLDNVTTTWSHDDPYRAFEVWGYKVEAAGNDPGFTCLHDVSQTGLRVTTRRWAPDGPAVADRRITITTAPVYSPGARYQWIDYNLGSGKTRRETISADAQGRITITVDGAGHQISFNGPGAAGQRPVLLPVTTKDKLRLEPGRENALPIRIYNPRAEAMMDVKTALGSEYPTVEIVGGRVDVPKIESGAAVDVPLRARFTAGADTFAPARLDLKITYDGWHSTSENIDVLVVPEVLPAVAAVEVVDGRTITLPVFRQKGNQGGGASIQRKITEGRGNGDGVLQPGEEATIWVKMPQGMDPFDKNNWYRAKVYTDSPWVTEVADLEEQKQLEWTSGMERTSVIRLAPDTPHGTVIPMLIDNESWSYYYTPDVRYGKEDLYQAFQLHSHHLHRWELKVE
;
A
#
# COMPACT_ATOMS: atom_id res chain seq x y z
N MET A 1 46.46 76.67 -11.39
CA MET A 1 46.52 75.44 -10.62
C MET A 1 45.16 75.22 -9.96
N LYS A 2 44.31 74.42 -10.54
CA LYS A 2 43.09 73.94 -9.86
C LYS A 2 42.98 72.49 -10.20
N LEU A 3 43.11 71.61 -9.19
CA LEU A 3 42.92 70.21 -9.28
C LEU A 3 41.43 69.92 -9.53
N LEU A 4 41.09 69.21 -10.59
CA LEU A 4 39.81 68.63 -10.79
C LEU A 4 39.88 67.22 -10.17
N GLN A 5 39.22 67.01 -9.06
CA GLN A 5 38.98 65.66 -8.53
C GLN A 5 37.77 65.08 -9.24
N THR A 6 38.00 64.05 -10.02
CA THR A 6 36.98 63.24 -10.64
C THR A 6 36.50 62.18 -9.63
N LEU A 7 35.28 62.34 -9.16
CA LEU A 7 34.61 61.37 -8.28
C LEU A 7 34.09 60.23 -9.16
N LEU A 8 34.77 59.10 -9.16
CA LEU A 8 34.19 57.85 -9.72
C LEU A 8 33.15 57.33 -8.72
N LEU A 9 31.87 57.49 -9.04
CA LEU A 9 30.80 56.73 -8.39
C LEU A 9 30.85 55.27 -8.87
N ALA A 10 31.38 54.39 -8.03
CA ALA A 10 31.21 52.98 -8.20
C ALA A 10 29.75 52.64 -7.82
N VAL A 11 28.90 52.47 -8.80
CA VAL A 11 27.59 51.84 -8.60
C VAL A 11 27.85 50.36 -8.37
N ALA A 12 27.96 49.98 -7.10
CA ALA A 12 27.85 48.58 -6.72
C ALA A 12 26.40 48.14 -6.99
N THR A 13 26.19 47.46 -8.08
CA THR A 13 24.99 46.65 -8.27
C THR A 13 24.98 45.63 -7.15
N LEU A 14 24.23 45.89 -6.09
CA LEU A 14 23.75 44.84 -5.21
C LEU A 14 22.97 43.86 -6.08
N ALA A 15 23.62 42.79 -6.50
CA ALA A 15 22.91 41.60 -6.91
C ALA A 15 22.09 41.22 -5.67
N GLY A 16 20.81 41.56 -5.69
CA GLY A 16 19.88 41.13 -4.65
C GLY A 16 19.98 39.59 -4.58
N ALA A 17 20.34 39.10 -3.42
CA ALA A 17 20.29 37.66 -3.18
C ALA A 17 18.88 37.17 -3.60
N THR A 18 18.81 36.39 -4.63
CA THR A 18 17.55 35.78 -5.07
C THR A 18 17.00 35.01 -3.89
N GLN A 19 15.77 35.34 -3.50
CA GLN A 19 15.12 34.65 -2.40
C GLN A 19 15.04 33.16 -2.77
N PRO A 20 15.52 32.24 -1.91
CA PRO A 20 15.65 30.84 -2.28
C PRO A 20 14.30 30.13 -2.44
N PHE A 21 13.20 30.73 -2.00
CA PHE A 21 11.84 30.21 -2.13
C PHE A 21 10.81 31.34 -2.16
N TYR A 22 9.59 30.99 -2.59
CA TYR A 22 8.44 31.88 -2.64
C TYR A 22 7.22 31.22 -2.02
N ASP A 23 6.58 31.87 -1.06
CA ASP A 23 5.27 31.47 -0.55
C ASP A 23 4.19 32.01 -1.48
N ARG A 24 3.29 31.15 -1.89
CA ARG A 24 2.26 31.40 -2.88
C ARG A 24 0.92 30.83 -2.43
N LYS A 25 -0.13 31.27 -3.09
CA LYS A 25 -1.49 30.78 -2.91
C LYS A 25 -2.14 30.50 -4.25
N HIS A 26 -3.07 29.57 -4.24
CA HIS A 26 -4.01 29.36 -5.33
C HIS A 26 -5.38 29.01 -4.76
N PHE A 27 -6.45 29.33 -5.50
CA PHE A 27 -7.79 28.91 -5.13
C PHE A 27 -8.02 27.46 -5.58
N SER A 28 -8.35 26.56 -4.63
CA SER A 28 -8.73 25.19 -4.92
C SER A 28 -10.25 25.10 -5.09
N LYS A 29 -10.69 24.56 -6.22
CA LYS A 29 -12.10 24.25 -6.47
C LYS A 29 -12.53 23.00 -5.70
N VAL A 30 -11.62 22.03 -5.54
CA VAL A 30 -11.86 20.78 -4.81
C VAL A 30 -12.14 21.08 -3.33
N LEU A 31 -11.38 22.00 -2.73
CA LEU A 31 -11.49 22.34 -1.31
C LEU A 31 -12.38 23.57 -1.07
N GLY A 32 -12.68 24.36 -2.11
CA GLY A 32 -13.49 25.58 -2.00
C GLY A 32 -12.80 26.73 -1.25
N GLU A 33 -11.46 26.74 -1.19
CA GLU A 33 -10.68 27.73 -0.42
C GLU A 33 -9.33 28.06 -1.05
N GLU A 34 -8.67 29.12 -0.59
CA GLU A 34 -7.28 29.41 -0.93
C GLU A 34 -6.35 28.44 -0.22
N ARG A 35 -5.41 27.86 -0.99
CA ARG A 35 -4.40 26.93 -0.51
C ARG A 35 -3.01 27.52 -0.61
N ASN A 36 -2.20 27.32 0.42
CA ASN A 36 -0.82 27.74 0.44
C ASN A 36 0.09 26.66 -0.15
N TYR A 37 1.20 27.10 -0.73
CA TYR A 37 2.35 26.27 -1.07
C TYR A 37 3.62 27.12 -1.08
N ARG A 38 4.75 26.48 -0.86
CA ARG A 38 6.07 27.09 -1.05
C ARG A 38 6.69 26.51 -2.31
N ILE A 39 7.25 27.39 -3.15
CA ILE A 39 7.93 26.95 -4.37
C ILE A 39 9.38 27.42 -4.36
N LEU A 40 10.29 26.49 -4.71
CA LEU A 40 11.70 26.74 -4.90
C LEU A 40 12.00 26.63 -6.40
N LEU A 41 12.57 27.67 -6.96
CA LEU A 41 12.86 27.80 -8.38
C LEU A 41 14.37 27.85 -8.61
N PRO A 42 14.90 27.24 -9.69
CA PRO A 42 16.30 27.38 -10.07
C PRO A 42 16.72 28.84 -10.21
N PRO A 43 17.97 29.22 -9.89
CA PRO A 43 18.43 30.60 -9.93
C PRO A 43 18.28 31.29 -11.29
N ASP A 44 18.39 30.50 -12.37
CA ASP A 44 18.22 30.97 -13.75
C ASP A 44 16.78 30.87 -14.27
N TYR A 45 15.80 30.55 -13.42
CA TYR A 45 14.43 30.31 -13.84
C TYR A 45 13.89 31.43 -14.71
N GLU A 46 14.04 32.70 -14.32
CA GLU A 46 13.49 33.84 -15.06
C GLU A 46 14.19 34.10 -16.42
N THR A 47 15.43 33.64 -16.58
CA THR A 47 16.27 33.97 -17.75
C THR A 47 16.51 32.83 -18.69
N SER A 48 16.43 31.57 -18.24
CA SER A 48 16.81 30.39 -19.01
C SER A 48 15.82 29.99 -20.10
N GLY A 49 14.53 30.27 -19.92
CA GLY A 49 13.45 29.76 -20.80
C GLY A 49 13.24 28.23 -20.75
N LYS A 50 14.00 27.50 -19.93
CA LYS A 50 13.90 26.04 -19.78
C LYS A 50 12.56 25.65 -19.17
N ARG A 51 12.19 24.36 -19.35
CA ARG A 51 11.16 23.65 -18.58
C ARG A 51 11.82 22.70 -17.61
N TYR A 52 11.23 22.50 -16.44
CA TYR A 52 11.86 21.81 -15.32
C TYR A 52 10.98 20.66 -14.82
N PRO A 53 11.56 19.54 -14.37
CA PRO A 53 10.86 18.53 -13.60
C PRO A 53 10.45 19.11 -12.23
N VAL A 54 9.45 18.48 -11.60
CA VAL A 54 8.88 18.96 -10.34
C VAL A 54 8.91 17.85 -9.28
N ILE A 55 9.41 18.21 -8.08
CA ILE A 55 9.32 17.38 -6.88
C ILE A 55 8.31 18.02 -5.93
N TYR A 56 7.23 17.30 -5.61
CA TYR A 56 6.23 17.70 -4.61
C TYR A 56 6.63 17.13 -3.25
N TYR A 57 6.85 18.02 -2.27
CA TYR A 57 7.22 17.64 -0.92
C TYR A 57 6.05 17.79 0.05
N PHE A 58 5.78 16.77 0.85
CA PHE A 58 4.71 16.71 1.84
C PHE A 58 5.30 16.70 3.24
N HIS A 59 4.87 17.65 4.08
CA HIS A 59 5.33 17.76 5.47
C HIS A 59 4.75 16.66 6.37
N GLY A 60 5.33 16.47 7.55
CA GLY A 60 4.83 15.56 8.57
C GLY A 60 3.65 16.11 9.37
N HIS A 61 3.16 15.32 10.31
CA HIS A 61 2.12 15.74 11.26
C HIS A 61 2.54 17.01 12.01
N SER A 62 1.60 17.92 12.23
CA SER A 62 1.82 19.19 12.96
C SER A 62 2.81 20.16 12.35
N ASP A 63 3.27 19.94 11.12
CA ASP A 63 4.07 20.89 10.34
C ASP A 63 3.20 21.56 9.26
N ARG A 64 3.78 22.41 8.44
CA ARG A 64 3.13 23.13 7.34
C ARG A 64 4.02 23.11 6.09
N TYR A 65 3.53 23.68 5.01
CA TYR A 65 4.28 23.88 3.77
C TYR A 65 5.60 24.67 3.96
N THR A 66 5.74 25.39 5.06
CA THR A 66 6.98 26.12 5.41
C THR A 66 8.06 25.22 6.00
N VAL A 67 7.69 24.05 6.52
CA VAL A 67 8.60 23.04 7.13
C VAL A 67 9.49 23.65 8.22
N GLU A 68 8.92 24.52 9.06
CA GLU A 68 9.69 25.28 10.05
C GLU A 68 9.67 24.67 11.45
N LYS A 69 8.58 23.99 11.79
CA LYS A 69 8.34 23.60 13.19
C LYS A 69 9.17 22.42 13.65
N TYR A 70 9.31 21.41 12.83
CA TYR A 70 10.05 20.17 13.15
C TYR A 70 11.38 20.06 12.42
N ASP A 71 11.85 21.16 11.87
CA ASP A 71 13.16 21.23 11.24
C ASP A 71 14.28 21.30 12.29
N ASN A 72 14.31 20.33 13.18
CA ASN A 72 15.21 20.23 14.34
C ASN A 72 16.69 20.09 13.94
N GLY A 73 17.20 21.05 13.14
CA GLY A 73 18.58 21.06 12.67
C GLY A 73 18.83 20.15 11.46
N THR A 74 17.78 19.73 10.76
CA THR A 74 17.92 19.05 9.45
C THR A 74 18.01 20.07 8.32
N ASP A 75 17.66 21.32 8.58
CA ASP A 75 17.67 22.41 7.61
C ASP A 75 16.98 22.04 6.30
N THR A 76 15.79 21.45 6.39
CA THR A 76 15.07 20.86 5.25
C THR A 76 14.88 21.86 4.11
N ILE A 77 14.35 23.06 4.37
CA ILE A 77 14.18 24.08 3.32
C ILE A 77 15.51 24.62 2.82
N PRO A 78 16.50 24.99 3.66
CA PRO A 78 17.84 25.33 3.19
C PRO A 78 18.48 24.27 2.31
N ARG A 79 18.37 22.97 2.64
CA ARG A 79 18.89 21.87 1.81
C ARG A 79 18.14 21.70 0.50
N MET A 80 16.84 21.91 0.50
CA MET A 80 16.06 21.95 -0.75
C MET A 80 16.48 23.11 -1.63
N ALA A 81 16.71 24.28 -1.03
CA ALA A 81 17.17 25.45 -1.74
C ALA A 81 18.59 25.26 -2.31
N GLU A 82 19.48 24.65 -1.54
CA GLU A 82 20.81 24.24 -2.02
C GLU A 82 20.72 23.28 -3.20
N PHE A 83 19.85 22.26 -3.11
CA PHE A 83 19.63 21.33 -4.20
C PHE A 83 19.15 22.05 -5.47
N VAL A 84 18.11 22.87 -5.37
CA VAL A 84 17.55 23.64 -6.49
C VAL A 84 18.58 24.64 -7.07
N ALA A 85 19.47 25.17 -6.24
CA ALA A 85 20.54 26.08 -6.70
C ALA A 85 21.56 25.38 -7.64
N HIS A 86 21.65 24.04 -7.59
CA HIS A 86 22.63 23.25 -8.37
C HIS A 86 21.97 22.32 -9.40
N HIS A 87 20.63 22.23 -9.41
CA HIS A 87 19.90 21.31 -10.28
C HIS A 87 18.77 22.00 -11.04
N ASP A 88 18.56 21.61 -12.28
CA ASP A 88 17.44 22.05 -13.09
C ASP A 88 16.14 21.37 -12.64
N ALA A 89 15.62 21.72 -11.46
CA ALA A 89 14.40 21.15 -10.90
C ALA A 89 13.62 22.18 -10.07
N ILE A 90 12.30 22.06 -10.05
CA ILE A 90 11.39 22.83 -9.20
C ILE A 90 11.02 21.96 -8.00
N VAL A 91 10.98 22.54 -6.79
CA VAL A 91 10.42 21.87 -5.61
C VAL A 91 9.20 22.63 -5.14
N VAL A 92 8.10 21.91 -4.89
CA VAL A 92 6.85 22.46 -4.36
C VAL A 92 6.56 21.82 -3.01
N SER A 93 6.65 22.59 -1.94
CA SER A 93 6.23 22.14 -0.61
C SER A 93 4.75 22.44 -0.42
N VAL A 94 3.98 21.40 -0.18
CA VAL A 94 2.51 21.40 -0.19
C VAL A 94 1.96 21.55 1.22
N ASP A 95 0.89 22.34 1.40
CA ASP A 95 0.20 22.46 2.68
C ASP A 95 -0.87 21.39 2.86
N GLY A 96 -0.75 20.61 3.91
CA GLY A 96 -1.67 19.50 4.20
C GLY A 96 -2.93 19.89 4.98
N TYR A 97 -2.96 21.07 5.61
CA TYR A 97 -4.08 21.51 6.43
C TYR A 97 -5.10 22.32 5.63
N VAL A 98 -6.37 22.04 5.83
CA VAL A 98 -7.49 22.83 5.33
C VAL A 98 -7.73 23.98 6.33
N ALA A 99 -7.87 25.22 5.84
CA ALA A 99 -7.95 26.39 6.72
C ALA A 99 -9.10 26.32 7.73
N ARG A 100 -10.23 25.72 7.36
CA ARG A 100 -11.39 25.53 8.23
C ARG A 100 -11.15 24.58 9.40
N ASP A 101 -10.19 23.65 9.25
CA ASP A 101 -9.87 22.63 10.26
C ASP A 101 -8.67 23.06 11.12
N TYR A 102 -8.10 24.23 10.81
CA TYR A 102 -6.93 24.73 11.50
C TYR A 102 -7.34 25.57 12.72
N SER A 103 -7.38 24.93 13.88
CA SER A 103 -7.71 25.57 15.17
C SER A 103 -6.58 26.39 15.78
N GLY A 104 -5.51 26.63 15.04
CA GLY A 104 -4.36 27.44 15.47
C GLY A 104 -3.27 26.69 16.21
N PHE A 105 -3.52 25.48 16.69
CA PHE A 105 -2.52 24.71 17.42
C PHE A 105 -2.63 23.19 17.15
N TYR A 106 -2.28 22.76 15.92
CA TYR A 106 -1.89 21.37 15.61
C TYR A 106 -2.83 20.22 16.01
N ASP A 107 -4.09 20.49 16.28
CA ASP A 107 -5.07 19.49 16.72
C ASP A 107 -5.71 18.72 15.55
N GLY A 108 -5.43 19.13 14.31
CA GLY A 108 -5.93 18.49 13.11
C GLY A 108 -4.91 17.55 12.47
N THR A 109 -5.38 16.47 11.88
CA THR A 109 -4.56 15.60 11.05
C THR A 109 -4.48 16.18 9.64
N PRO A 110 -3.27 16.40 9.07
CA PRO A 110 -3.15 16.84 7.69
C PRO A 110 -3.60 15.75 6.71
N TRP A 111 -3.82 16.13 5.46
CA TRP A 111 -3.97 15.24 4.31
C TRP A 111 -5.29 14.47 4.20
N ASP A 112 -6.26 14.69 5.07
CA ASP A 112 -7.56 13.99 5.07
C ASP A 112 -7.43 12.45 5.03
N VAL A 113 -6.58 11.90 5.90
CA VAL A 113 -6.29 10.46 5.95
C VAL A 113 -6.73 9.79 7.26
N MET A 114 -7.65 10.41 8.00
CA MET A 114 -8.26 9.82 9.19
C MET A 114 -9.55 9.09 8.86
N LYS A 115 -9.97 8.16 9.73
CA LYS A 115 -11.21 7.39 9.59
C LYS A 115 -12.42 8.31 9.40
N ASP A 116 -12.50 9.37 10.21
CA ASP A 116 -13.56 10.36 10.20
C ASP A 116 -13.17 11.63 9.43
N GLY A 117 -12.29 11.51 8.47
CA GLY A 117 -11.76 12.62 7.67
C GLY A 117 -12.84 13.50 7.04
N GLY A 118 -12.45 14.68 6.56
CA GLY A 118 -13.34 15.69 6.01
C GLY A 118 -14.16 15.25 4.79
N ASP A 119 -14.89 16.20 4.24
CA ASP A 119 -15.76 15.98 3.08
C ASP A 119 -15.04 16.14 1.74
N TYR A 120 -13.73 16.15 1.74
CA TYR A 120 -12.91 16.37 0.55
C TYR A 120 -11.96 15.18 0.29
N ASP A 121 -11.50 15.08 -0.94
CA ASP A 121 -10.50 14.11 -1.38
C ASP A 121 -9.17 14.83 -1.63
N PHE A 122 -8.18 14.61 -0.76
CA PHE A 122 -6.86 15.22 -0.92
C PHE A 122 -6.18 14.75 -2.21
N GLY A 123 -6.44 13.55 -2.68
CA GLY A 123 -5.91 13.06 -3.95
C GLY A 123 -6.44 13.85 -5.14
N GLU A 124 -7.73 14.20 -5.14
CA GLU A 124 -8.30 15.07 -6.18
C GLU A 124 -7.73 16.49 -6.09
N TYR A 125 -7.52 17.01 -4.87
CA TYR A 125 -6.81 18.28 -4.69
C TYR A 125 -5.37 18.22 -5.23
N PHE A 126 -4.66 17.13 -5.03
CA PHE A 126 -3.31 16.96 -5.56
C PHE A 126 -3.28 17.05 -7.09
N LYS A 127 -4.22 16.39 -7.77
CA LYS A 127 -4.35 16.51 -9.24
C LYS A 127 -4.61 17.96 -9.68
N GLU A 128 -5.48 18.67 -8.96
CA GLU A 128 -5.76 20.09 -9.21
C GLU A 128 -4.50 20.94 -9.02
N LEU A 129 -3.75 20.72 -7.94
CA LEU A 129 -2.50 21.42 -7.66
C LEU A 129 -1.47 21.17 -8.77
N VAL A 130 -1.29 19.93 -9.20
CA VAL A 130 -0.40 19.59 -10.31
C VAL A 130 -0.78 20.34 -11.58
N ALA A 131 -2.05 20.33 -11.94
CA ALA A 131 -2.54 21.06 -13.13
C ALA A 131 -2.32 22.57 -12.99
N TYR A 132 -2.51 23.12 -11.80
CA TYR A 132 -2.26 24.55 -11.52
C TYR A 132 -0.77 24.92 -11.65
N ILE A 133 0.11 24.09 -11.09
CA ILE A 133 1.58 24.31 -11.15
C ILE A 133 2.05 24.21 -12.62
N ASP A 134 1.57 23.21 -13.36
CA ASP A 134 1.92 23.03 -14.77
C ASP A 134 1.43 24.21 -15.65
N ALA A 135 0.28 24.80 -15.33
CA ALA A 135 -0.25 25.96 -16.02
C ALA A 135 0.45 27.28 -15.64
N THR A 136 1.01 27.36 -14.43
CA THR A 136 1.57 28.60 -13.88
C THR A 136 3.08 28.70 -14.09
N TYR A 137 3.78 27.56 -14.04
CA TYR A 137 5.23 27.49 -14.13
C TYR A 137 5.71 26.71 -15.35
N ARG A 138 6.96 26.92 -15.75
CA ARG A 138 7.58 26.18 -16.85
C ARG A 138 8.00 24.78 -16.42
N THR A 139 7.05 23.87 -16.37
CA THR A 139 7.27 22.49 -15.97
C THR A 139 7.35 21.54 -17.15
N LEU A 140 8.02 20.40 -16.98
CA LEU A 140 7.87 19.21 -17.81
C LEU A 140 6.65 18.45 -17.29
N THR A 141 5.59 18.33 -18.13
CA THR A 141 4.25 17.95 -17.66
C THR A 141 3.96 16.45 -17.67
N ASP A 142 4.88 15.64 -18.19
CA ASP A 142 4.73 14.19 -18.20
C ASP A 142 5.06 13.56 -16.83
N ARG A 143 4.60 12.32 -16.62
CA ARG A 143 4.76 11.61 -15.36
C ARG A 143 6.22 11.36 -14.95
N ARG A 144 7.10 11.09 -15.91
CA ARG A 144 8.51 10.82 -15.66
C ARG A 144 9.18 11.98 -14.93
N HIS A 145 8.81 13.20 -15.29
CA HIS A 145 9.37 14.42 -14.72
C HIS A 145 8.62 14.94 -13.48
N ARG A 146 7.87 14.04 -12.81
CA ARG A 146 7.15 14.39 -11.59
C ARG A 146 7.46 13.39 -10.49
N GLY A 147 8.02 13.90 -9.39
CA GLY A 147 8.36 13.14 -8.19
C GLY A 147 7.55 13.59 -6.99
N THR A 148 7.33 12.67 -6.05
CA THR A 148 6.75 12.94 -4.73
C THR A 148 7.74 12.58 -3.64
N SER A 149 7.80 13.38 -2.57
CA SER A 149 8.68 13.17 -1.41
C SER A 149 7.97 13.63 -0.14
N GLY A 150 8.38 13.15 1.02
CA GLY A 150 7.82 13.66 2.27
C GLY A 150 8.30 12.93 3.52
N LEU A 151 7.99 13.53 4.67
CA LEU A 151 8.35 13.02 5.99
C LEU A 151 7.13 12.49 6.73
N SER A 152 7.24 11.34 7.39
CA SER A 152 6.22 10.81 8.31
C SER A 152 4.87 10.63 7.60
N MET A 153 3.82 11.34 8.00
CA MET A 153 2.56 11.37 7.25
C MET A 153 2.75 11.85 5.82
N GLY A 154 3.62 12.83 5.57
CA GLY A 154 3.99 13.26 4.22
C GLY A 154 4.72 12.18 3.44
N GLY A 155 5.51 11.35 4.11
CA GLY A 155 6.13 10.16 3.53
C GLY A 155 5.09 9.12 3.10
N PHE A 156 4.07 8.89 3.92
CA PHE A 156 2.90 8.10 3.53
C PHE A 156 2.21 8.70 2.30
N MET A 157 1.96 10.02 2.30
CA MET A 157 1.32 10.71 1.17
C MET A 157 2.10 10.55 -0.13
N SER A 158 3.44 10.58 -0.06
CA SER A 158 4.29 10.34 -1.22
C SER A 158 4.04 8.96 -1.83
N LEU A 159 4.01 7.91 -1.02
CA LEU A 159 3.76 6.55 -1.47
C LEU A 159 2.30 6.34 -1.90
N TRP A 160 1.35 6.88 -1.15
CA TRP A 160 -0.07 6.72 -1.46
C TRP A 160 -0.48 7.44 -2.76
N LEU A 161 -0.06 8.69 -2.94
CA LEU A 161 -0.42 9.47 -4.15
C LEU A 161 0.24 8.89 -5.41
N SER A 162 1.48 8.42 -5.31
CA SER A 162 2.15 7.77 -6.43
C SER A 162 1.54 6.41 -6.79
N ALA A 163 1.06 5.66 -5.80
CA ALA A 163 0.32 4.41 -6.01
C ALA A 163 -1.06 4.68 -6.62
N ARG A 164 -1.79 5.67 -6.10
CA ARG A 164 -3.13 6.02 -6.57
C ARG A 164 -3.13 6.64 -7.97
N TYR A 165 -2.11 7.42 -8.29
CA TYR A 165 -2.00 8.13 -9.57
C TYR A 165 -0.67 7.80 -10.29
N PRO A 166 -0.40 6.52 -10.60
CA PRO A 166 0.86 6.13 -11.23
C PRO A 166 1.04 6.76 -12.61
N GLN A 167 -0.06 7.12 -13.31
CA GLN A 167 0.00 7.87 -14.56
C GLN A 167 0.41 9.34 -14.39
N LEU A 168 0.44 9.85 -13.16
CA LEU A 168 0.79 11.24 -12.84
C LEU A 168 2.19 11.38 -12.25
N VAL A 169 2.68 10.35 -11.52
CA VAL A 169 3.92 10.38 -10.76
C VAL A 169 4.86 9.27 -11.21
N GLY A 170 6.09 9.60 -11.58
CA GLY A 170 7.12 8.65 -12.03
C GLY A 170 8.06 8.17 -10.93
N SER A 171 8.20 8.94 -9.84
CA SER A 171 9.08 8.58 -8.74
C SER A 171 8.52 9.02 -7.39
N ALA A 172 8.72 8.20 -6.36
CA ALA A 172 8.29 8.46 -5.00
C ALA A 172 9.41 8.19 -4.01
N SER A 173 9.65 9.12 -3.10
CA SER A 173 10.59 8.93 -2.00
C SER A 173 9.92 9.24 -0.66
N SER A 174 10.37 8.56 0.39
CA SER A 174 9.69 8.63 1.67
C SER A 174 10.69 8.60 2.81
N PHE A 175 10.62 9.59 3.71
CA PHE A 175 11.42 9.67 4.92
C PHE A 175 10.58 9.20 6.10
N ASN A 176 10.97 8.09 6.74
CA ASN A 176 10.31 7.57 7.92
C ASN A 176 8.77 7.62 7.80
N PRO A 177 8.16 6.97 6.79
CA PRO A 177 6.75 7.14 6.49
C PRO A 177 5.83 6.69 7.61
N GLY A 178 4.69 7.35 7.72
CA GLY A 178 3.59 6.79 8.50
C GLY A 178 3.21 5.41 7.96
N PRO A 179 2.99 4.42 8.84
CA PRO A 179 2.84 3.02 8.43
C PRO A 179 1.50 2.74 7.76
N GLU A 180 0.45 3.43 8.19
CA GLU A 180 -0.92 3.23 7.73
C GLU A 180 -1.78 4.45 8.00
N PHE A 181 -2.73 4.72 7.11
CA PHE A 181 -3.78 5.71 7.30
C PHE A 181 -5.06 5.29 6.58
N TYR A 182 -6.16 5.93 6.91
CA TYR A 182 -7.44 5.68 6.28
C TYR A 182 -7.56 6.41 4.94
N THR A 183 -8.00 5.71 3.92
CA THR A 183 -8.27 6.25 2.59
C THR A 183 -9.59 5.70 2.03
N GLY A 184 -10.12 6.31 1.00
CA GLY A 184 -11.39 5.91 0.38
C GLY A 184 -12.49 6.94 0.54
N ASP A 185 -13.66 6.65 0.02
CA ASP A 185 -14.84 7.52 0.13
C ASP A 185 -15.28 7.67 1.58
N LYS A 186 -15.83 8.83 1.93
CA LYS A 186 -16.39 9.09 3.24
C LYS A 186 -17.42 8.03 3.64
N GLY A 187 -17.33 7.58 4.88
CA GLY A 187 -18.21 6.55 5.46
C GLY A 187 -17.86 5.12 5.07
N ARG A 188 -16.81 4.90 4.22
CA ARG A 188 -16.33 3.57 3.84
C ARG A 188 -14.81 3.48 3.73
N ARG A 189 -14.10 4.35 4.42
CA ARG A 189 -12.64 4.37 4.43
C ARG A 189 -12.07 3.09 5.01
N VAL A 190 -10.94 2.67 4.45
CA VAL A 190 -10.18 1.50 4.88
C VAL A 190 -8.76 1.90 5.22
N LEU A 191 -8.08 1.10 6.02
CA LEU A 191 -6.64 1.25 6.24
C LEU A 191 -5.90 0.90 4.95
N TRP A 192 -5.08 1.83 4.51
CA TRP A 192 -4.16 1.66 3.41
C TRP A 192 -2.73 1.64 3.94
N ARG A 193 -1.96 0.63 3.55
CA ARG A 193 -0.58 0.43 4.00
C ARG A 193 0.33 0.31 2.78
N PRO A 194 1.42 1.07 2.67
CA PRO A 194 2.32 0.98 1.52
C PRO A 194 2.76 -0.44 1.17
N LYS A 195 3.02 -1.27 2.19
CA LYS A 195 3.47 -2.66 2.03
C LYS A 195 2.46 -3.59 1.36
N ASP A 196 1.18 -3.28 1.42
CA ASP A 196 0.10 -4.12 0.89
C ASP A 196 -0.24 -3.77 -0.58
N HIS A 197 0.26 -2.64 -1.09
CA HIS A 197 -0.07 -2.10 -2.40
C HIS A 197 1.16 -1.87 -3.30
N VAL A 198 2.20 -2.66 -3.09
CA VAL A 198 3.47 -2.53 -3.82
C VAL A 198 3.28 -2.69 -5.33
N SER A 199 2.37 -3.57 -5.76
CA SER A 199 2.04 -3.78 -7.17
C SER A 199 1.51 -2.53 -7.89
N SER A 200 0.95 -1.56 -7.17
CA SER A 200 0.55 -0.27 -7.75
C SER A 200 1.74 0.61 -8.17
N HIS A 201 2.96 0.24 -7.80
CA HIS A 201 4.20 0.94 -8.15
C HIS A 201 5.03 0.26 -9.25
N THR A 202 4.48 -0.71 -9.97
CA THR A 202 5.22 -1.47 -11.01
C THR A 202 5.99 -0.59 -12.00
N HIS A 203 5.50 0.60 -12.30
CA HIS A 203 6.14 1.55 -13.22
C HIS A 203 6.64 2.83 -12.52
N THR A 204 6.82 2.79 -11.22
CA THR A 204 7.26 3.94 -10.42
C THR A 204 8.55 3.58 -9.69
N MET A 205 9.57 4.43 -9.80
CA MET A 205 10.76 4.29 -8.96
C MET A 205 10.43 4.70 -7.53
N VAL A 206 10.76 3.86 -6.57
CA VAL A 206 10.43 4.08 -5.15
C VAL A 206 11.69 4.07 -4.29
N ARG A 207 11.82 5.05 -3.41
CA ARG A 207 12.88 5.12 -2.40
C ARG A 207 12.31 5.24 -1.00
N LEU A 208 12.76 4.38 -0.11
CA LEU A 208 12.44 4.41 1.32
C LEU A 208 13.68 4.76 2.13
N ILE A 209 13.60 5.79 2.95
CA ILE A 209 14.64 6.17 3.89
C ILE A 209 14.14 5.95 5.32
N ARG A 210 14.94 5.28 6.12
CA ARG A 210 14.68 5.01 7.51
C ARG A 210 15.80 5.54 8.39
N ALA A 211 15.47 6.30 9.43
CA ALA A 211 16.42 6.64 10.49
C ALA A 211 16.61 5.44 11.44
N SER A 212 17.84 5.17 11.86
CA SER A 212 18.18 3.96 12.62
C SER A 212 17.48 3.84 13.98
N GLY A 213 17.18 4.94 14.64
CA GLY A 213 16.49 5.00 15.93
C GLY A 213 15.07 5.56 15.86
N ASP A 214 14.42 5.50 14.70
CA ASP A 214 13.04 5.94 14.55
C ASP A 214 12.10 5.06 15.38
N TYR A 215 11.11 5.69 16.07
CA TYR A 215 10.18 5.00 16.97
C TYR A 215 9.14 4.11 16.25
N ILE A 216 8.96 4.30 14.92
CA ILE A 216 8.12 3.46 14.06
C ILE A 216 8.97 2.63 13.08
N SER A 217 10.20 2.36 13.43
CA SER A 217 11.18 1.72 12.54
C SER A 217 10.77 0.32 12.06
N GLN A 218 10.04 -0.44 12.89
CA GLN A 218 9.53 -1.76 12.52
C GLN A 218 8.64 -1.71 11.27
N TYR A 219 7.81 -0.69 11.13
CA TYR A 219 6.93 -0.53 9.97
C TYR A 219 7.70 -0.18 8.69
N HIS A 220 8.84 0.52 8.84
CA HIS A 220 9.72 0.79 7.70
C HIS A 220 10.41 -0.47 7.21
N GLU A 221 10.77 -1.39 8.13
CA GLU A 221 11.33 -2.69 7.76
C GLU A 221 10.31 -3.55 7.02
N GLU A 222 9.06 -3.58 7.48
CA GLU A 222 7.98 -4.27 6.76
C GLU A 222 7.77 -3.73 5.35
N THR A 223 7.72 -2.41 5.23
CA THR A 223 7.56 -1.75 3.93
C THR A 223 8.75 -2.06 3.03
N ARG A 224 9.98 -1.95 3.54
CA ARG A 224 11.20 -2.36 2.81
C ARG A 224 11.09 -3.79 2.29
N ASP A 225 10.70 -4.72 3.17
CA ASP A 225 10.67 -6.14 2.82
C ASP A 225 9.60 -6.45 1.78
N ALA A 226 8.47 -5.76 1.83
CA ALA A 226 7.43 -5.88 0.81
C ALA A 226 7.93 -5.41 -0.57
N TYR A 227 8.56 -4.24 -0.63
CA TYR A 227 9.12 -3.72 -1.88
C TYR A 227 10.32 -4.53 -2.38
N ALA A 228 11.23 -4.95 -1.50
CA ALA A 228 12.39 -5.75 -1.89
C ALA A 228 12.03 -7.12 -2.49
N ARG A 229 10.85 -7.64 -2.14
CA ARG A 229 10.32 -8.88 -2.72
C ARG A 229 9.60 -8.68 -4.06
N ALA A 230 9.19 -7.46 -4.37
CA ALA A 230 8.54 -7.14 -5.64
C ALA A 230 9.61 -6.96 -6.73
N HIS A 231 9.71 -7.91 -7.65
CA HIS A 231 10.74 -7.92 -8.67
C HIS A 231 10.49 -6.97 -9.84
N ASP A 232 9.27 -6.50 -9.95
CA ASP A 232 8.77 -5.61 -10.99
C ASP A 232 8.67 -4.15 -10.54
N VAL A 233 9.16 -3.84 -9.34
CA VAL A 233 9.24 -2.47 -8.80
C VAL A 233 10.71 -2.06 -8.65
N ASP A 234 11.06 -0.90 -9.21
CA ASP A 234 12.39 -0.30 -9.03
C ASP A 234 12.45 0.34 -7.64
N PHE A 235 13.09 -0.34 -6.70
CA PHE A 235 13.10 0.02 -5.30
C PHE A 235 14.50 0.25 -4.74
N GLU A 236 14.66 1.36 -4.05
CA GLU A 236 15.88 1.75 -3.35
C GLU A 236 15.61 1.94 -1.84
N TYR A 237 16.36 1.28 -1.00
CA TYR A 237 16.28 1.42 0.45
C TYR A 237 17.54 2.04 1.01
N ARG A 238 17.35 3.00 1.91
CA ARG A 238 18.45 3.59 2.66
C ARG A 238 18.16 3.60 4.15
N ARG A 239 19.13 3.15 4.93
CA ARG A 239 19.17 3.32 6.38
C ARG A 239 20.11 4.47 6.71
N ASP A 240 19.57 5.50 7.35
CA ASP A 240 20.34 6.60 7.91
C ASP A 240 20.79 6.29 9.34
N GLU A 241 22.03 6.63 9.68
CA GLU A 241 22.57 6.46 11.01
C GLU A 241 22.05 7.48 12.04
N TYR A 242 21.12 8.33 11.63
CA TYR A 242 20.45 9.29 12.51
C TYR A 242 19.38 8.61 13.36
N HIS A 243 19.43 8.88 14.65
CA HIS A 243 18.51 8.30 15.64
C HIS A 243 17.21 9.11 15.83
N ARG A 244 16.72 9.80 14.79
CA ARG A 244 15.56 10.68 14.90
C ARG A 244 14.61 10.55 13.71
N HIS A 245 13.35 10.93 13.97
CA HIS A 245 12.26 10.94 12.99
C HIS A 245 12.30 12.20 12.12
N TRP A 246 13.30 12.33 11.25
CA TRP A 246 13.56 13.51 10.43
C TRP A 246 13.74 13.21 8.96
N ALA A 247 13.58 14.23 8.11
CA ALA A 247 13.95 14.16 6.71
C ALA A 247 15.45 14.41 6.56
N THR A 248 16.23 13.35 6.61
CA THR A 248 17.68 13.39 6.40
C THR A 248 18.02 13.11 4.95
N SER A 249 19.23 13.47 4.51
CA SER A 249 19.69 13.12 3.16
C SER A 249 18.83 13.68 2.01
N ILE A 250 18.29 14.90 2.17
CA ILE A 250 17.46 15.55 1.15
C ILE A 250 18.15 15.58 -0.21
N GLY A 251 19.42 15.99 -0.28
CA GLY A 251 20.18 16.07 -1.53
C GLY A 251 20.21 14.74 -2.27
N GLU A 252 20.64 13.65 -1.61
CA GLU A 252 20.68 12.32 -2.22
C GLU A 252 19.31 11.81 -2.62
N THR A 253 18.28 12.12 -1.84
CA THR A 253 16.91 11.73 -2.15
C THR A 253 16.39 12.47 -3.38
N PHE A 254 16.73 13.72 -3.52
CA PHE A 254 16.35 14.48 -4.71
C PHE A 254 17.22 14.12 -5.93
N ASP A 255 18.47 13.71 -5.73
CA ASP A 255 19.28 13.07 -6.79
C ASP A 255 18.66 11.76 -7.28
N PHE A 256 18.01 10.99 -6.39
CA PHE A 256 17.22 9.84 -6.81
C PHE A 256 16.10 10.26 -7.79
N HIS A 257 15.37 11.33 -7.51
CA HIS A 257 14.36 11.86 -8.43
C HIS A 257 14.98 12.33 -9.75
N MET A 258 16.16 12.97 -9.73
CA MET A 258 16.87 13.35 -10.97
C MET A 258 17.25 12.13 -11.81
N ARG A 259 17.66 11.02 -11.17
CA ARG A 259 17.89 9.75 -11.90
C ARG A 259 16.60 9.21 -12.52
N ALA A 260 15.49 9.27 -11.79
CA ALA A 260 14.18 8.89 -12.32
C ALA A 260 13.75 9.77 -13.51
N PHE A 261 13.94 11.08 -13.42
CA PHE A 261 13.64 12.02 -14.50
C PHE A 261 14.48 11.75 -15.75
N ALA A 262 15.69 11.27 -15.59
CA ALA A 262 16.57 10.86 -16.69
C ALA A 262 16.26 9.45 -17.23
N ASN A 263 15.38 8.66 -16.59
CA ASN A 263 15.11 7.28 -16.95
C ASN A 263 13.98 7.16 -18.00
N PRO A 264 14.30 6.93 -19.30
CA PRO A 264 13.28 6.88 -20.35
C PRO A 264 12.37 5.64 -20.25
N THR A 265 12.71 4.63 -19.45
CA THR A 265 11.84 3.46 -19.27
C THR A 265 10.54 3.82 -18.56
N LEU A 266 10.52 4.90 -17.80
CA LEU A 266 9.31 5.42 -17.15
C LEU A 266 8.29 6.02 -18.13
N ASP A 267 8.65 6.27 -19.38
CA ASP A 267 7.71 6.70 -20.42
C ASP A 267 6.91 5.52 -21.02
N ASN A 268 7.46 4.30 -20.91
CA ASN A 268 6.94 3.12 -21.58
C ASN A 268 6.04 2.29 -20.63
N VAL A 269 4.96 2.86 -20.22
CA VAL A 269 4.03 2.26 -19.24
C VAL A 269 3.01 1.33 -19.90
N THR A 270 3.37 0.33 -20.63
CA THR A 270 2.29 -0.15 -21.49
C THR A 270 2.08 -1.65 -21.57
N THR A 271 2.85 -2.47 -20.92
CA THR A 271 2.65 -3.90 -21.14
C THR A 271 1.81 -4.58 -20.08
N THR A 272 2.06 -4.32 -18.81
CA THR A 272 1.29 -4.94 -17.71
C THR A 272 1.40 -4.07 -16.46
N TRP A 273 0.29 -3.90 -15.77
CA TRP A 273 0.23 -3.16 -14.51
C TRP A 273 -0.83 -3.74 -13.56
N SER A 274 -0.72 -3.45 -12.28
CA SER A 274 -1.70 -3.76 -11.24
C SER A 274 -2.04 -2.52 -10.43
N HIS A 275 -3.24 -2.50 -9.83
CA HIS A 275 -3.69 -1.37 -9.03
C HIS A 275 -4.80 -1.78 -8.07
N ASP A 276 -4.71 -1.31 -6.84
CA ASP A 276 -5.71 -1.53 -5.79
C ASP A 276 -6.25 -0.18 -5.31
N ASP A 277 -7.57 0.00 -5.37
CA ASP A 277 -8.19 1.27 -5.01
C ASP A 277 -9.39 1.07 -4.07
N PRO A 278 -9.49 1.84 -2.96
CA PRO A 278 -10.63 1.77 -2.04
C PRO A 278 -11.81 2.65 -2.44
N TYR A 279 -11.66 3.50 -3.44
CA TYR A 279 -12.72 4.39 -3.90
C TYR A 279 -13.72 3.67 -4.79
N ARG A 280 -14.99 4.09 -4.76
CA ARG A 280 -16.05 3.52 -5.63
C ARG A 280 -15.83 3.82 -7.10
N ALA A 281 -15.22 4.93 -7.40
CA ALA A 281 -14.89 5.31 -8.76
C ALA A 281 -13.45 5.80 -8.82
N PHE A 282 -12.68 5.27 -9.74
CA PHE A 282 -11.31 5.69 -9.97
C PHE A 282 -10.91 5.54 -11.43
N GLU A 283 -9.85 6.23 -11.80
CA GLU A 283 -9.24 6.13 -13.13
C GLU A 283 -7.73 5.91 -12.98
N VAL A 284 -7.23 4.86 -13.61
CA VAL A 284 -5.82 4.49 -13.62
C VAL A 284 -5.42 4.04 -15.02
N TRP A 285 -4.32 4.59 -15.55
CA TRP A 285 -3.82 4.28 -16.89
C TRP A 285 -4.88 4.37 -18.01
N GLY A 286 -5.85 5.26 -17.86
CA GLY A 286 -6.97 5.43 -18.77
C GLY A 286 -8.09 4.40 -18.66
N TYR A 287 -7.98 3.45 -17.74
CA TYR A 287 -9.08 2.57 -17.34
C TYR A 287 -9.97 3.27 -16.32
N LYS A 288 -11.28 3.22 -16.53
CA LYS A 288 -12.27 3.74 -15.58
C LYS A 288 -12.97 2.59 -14.90
N VAL A 289 -13.03 2.65 -13.58
CA VAL A 289 -13.64 1.62 -12.76
C VAL A 289 -14.72 2.24 -11.88
N GLU A 290 -15.88 1.61 -11.87
CA GLU A 290 -17.00 1.96 -10.99
C GLU A 290 -17.43 0.71 -10.22
N ALA A 291 -17.34 0.75 -8.89
CA ALA A 291 -17.73 -0.33 -8.00
C ALA A 291 -18.95 0.09 -7.17
N ALA A 292 -20.10 -0.51 -7.44
CA ALA A 292 -21.32 -0.25 -6.69
C ALA A 292 -21.26 -0.83 -5.28
N GLY A 293 -22.03 -0.26 -4.37
CA GLY A 293 -22.13 -0.71 -2.97
C GLY A 293 -21.47 0.25 -1.98
N ASN A 294 -21.78 0.05 -0.72
CA ASN A 294 -21.32 0.91 0.39
C ASN A 294 -20.32 0.20 1.31
N ASP A 295 -19.99 -1.07 1.04
CA ASP A 295 -19.04 -1.81 1.84
C ASP A 295 -17.64 -1.20 1.77
N PRO A 296 -16.97 -0.99 2.90
CA PRO A 296 -15.56 -0.60 2.91
C PRO A 296 -14.70 -1.73 2.33
N GLY A 297 -13.72 -1.37 1.52
CA GLY A 297 -12.83 -2.37 0.91
C GLY A 297 -12.25 -1.90 -0.42
N PHE A 298 -11.52 -2.78 -1.04
CA PHE A 298 -10.74 -2.52 -2.26
C PHE A 298 -11.39 -3.14 -3.49
N THR A 299 -11.24 -2.48 -4.62
CA THR A 299 -11.36 -3.07 -5.95
C THR A 299 -9.95 -3.18 -6.52
N CYS A 300 -9.52 -4.42 -6.81
CA CYS A 300 -8.15 -4.71 -7.22
C CYS A 300 -8.14 -5.15 -8.68
N LEU A 301 -7.33 -4.50 -9.49
CA LEU A 301 -7.02 -4.87 -10.87
C LEU A 301 -5.60 -5.44 -10.91
N HIS A 302 -5.43 -6.67 -11.38
CA HIS A 302 -4.13 -7.30 -11.47
C HIS A 302 -3.81 -7.72 -12.90
N ASP A 303 -2.53 -7.63 -13.25
CA ASP A 303 -1.98 -8.08 -14.53
C ASP A 303 -2.73 -7.49 -15.74
N VAL A 304 -3.15 -6.23 -15.61
CA VAL A 304 -3.92 -5.53 -16.66
C VAL A 304 -3.05 -5.34 -17.88
N SER A 305 -3.54 -5.80 -19.02
CA SER A 305 -2.88 -5.68 -20.31
C SER A 305 -3.93 -5.55 -21.42
N GLN A 306 -3.48 -5.37 -22.65
CA GLN A 306 -4.39 -5.39 -23.81
C GLN A 306 -5.10 -6.75 -23.98
N THR A 307 -4.52 -7.84 -23.48
CA THR A 307 -5.10 -9.19 -23.62
C THR A 307 -6.03 -9.58 -22.49
N GLY A 308 -6.12 -8.81 -21.41
CA GLY A 308 -7.02 -9.10 -20.29
C GLY A 308 -6.56 -8.51 -18.97
N LEU A 309 -7.24 -8.93 -17.92
CA LEU A 309 -7.01 -8.50 -16.54
C LEU A 309 -7.61 -9.49 -15.54
N ARG A 310 -7.16 -9.44 -14.32
CA ARG A 310 -7.85 -10.04 -13.19
C ARG A 310 -8.47 -8.94 -12.34
N VAL A 311 -9.74 -9.07 -11.98
CA VAL A 311 -10.43 -8.16 -11.05
C VAL A 311 -10.91 -8.94 -9.83
N THR A 312 -10.64 -8.39 -8.64
CA THR A 312 -11.11 -8.94 -7.37
C THR A 312 -11.62 -7.82 -6.47
N THR A 313 -12.41 -8.18 -5.47
CA THR A 313 -12.79 -7.27 -4.38
C THR A 313 -12.30 -7.83 -3.05
N ARG A 314 -11.99 -6.94 -2.12
CA ARG A 314 -11.58 -7.34 -0.77
C ARG A 314 -12.26 -6.43 0.24
N ARG A 315 -12.94 -7.00 1.22
CA ARG A 315 -13.59 -6.25 2.29
C ARG A 315 -12.56 -5.89 3.35
N TRP A 316 -12.52 -4.64 3.76
CA TRP A 316 -11.69 -4.01 4.81
C TRP A 316 -10.18 -4.09 4.66
N ALA A 317 -9.64 -5.23 4.26
CA ALA A 317 -8.20 -5.48 4.14
C ALA A 317 -7.88 -6.14 2.79
N PRO A 318 -6.65 -6.02 2.27
CA PRO A 318 -6.27 -6.63 0.98
C PRO A 318 -6.43 -8.14 0.90
N ASP A 319 -6.35 -8.84 2.04
CA ASP A 319 -6.58 -10.28 2.17
C ASP A 319 -7.97 -10.61 2.75
N GLY A 320 -8.84 -9.62 2.87
CA GLY A 320 -10.21 -9.76 3.34
C GLY A 320 -11.07 -10.63 2.42
N PRO A 321 -12.27 -10.99 2.86
CA PRO A 321 -13.19 -11.77 2.05
C PRO A 321 -13.64 -10.99 0.81
N ALA A 322 -13.95 -11.73 -0.26
CA ALA A 322 -14.54 -11.12 -1.46
C ALA A 322 -15.93 -10.56 -1.15
N VAL A 323 -16.26 -9.42 -1.76
CA VAL A 323 -17.60 -8.82 -1.74
C VAL A 323 -18.32 -9.29 -3.01
N ALA A 324 -18.82 -10.52 -2.99
CA ALA A 324 -19.28 -11.23 -4.19
C ALA A 324 -20.46 -10.57 -4.90
N ASP A 325 -21.32 -9.86 -4.19
CA ASP A 325 -22.49 -9.15 -4.71
C ASP A 325 -22.18 -7.75 -5.25
N ARG A 326 -20.94 -7.28 -5.09
CA ARG A 326 -20.51 -5.98 -5.62
C ARG A 326 -20.51 -6.00 -7.14
N ARG A 327 -21.20 -5.05 -7.75
CA ARG A 327 -21.18 -4.86 -9.21
C ARG A 327 -20.02 -3.94 -9.59
N ILE A 328 -19.15 -4.40 -10.50
CA ILE A 328 -17.98 -3.66 -10.95
C ILE A 328 -18.10 -3.44 -12.46
N THR A 329 -18.07 -2.19 -12.88
CA THR A 329 -18.01 -1.81 -14.30
C THR A 329 -16.62 -1.28 -14.61
N ILE A 330 -15.99 -1.84 -15.64
CA ILE A 330 -14.65 -1.47 -16.09
C ILE A 330 -14.75 -1.02 -17.54
N THR A 331 -14.34 0.21 -17.83
CA THR A 331 -14.12 0.73 -19.18
C THR A 331 -12.62 0.84 -19.41
N THR A 332 -12.10 0.12 -20.39
CA THR A 332 -10.68 0.05 -20.67
C THR A 332 -10.12 1.36 -21.24
N ALA A 333 -8.80 1.52 -21.24
CA ALA A 333 -8.15 2.52 -22.06
C ALA A 333 -8.43 2.28 -23.56
N PRO A 334 -8.24 3.27 -24.46
CA PRO A 334 -8.50 3.17 -25.90
C PRO A 334 -7.38 2.37 -26.60
N VAL A 335 -7.22 1.10 -26.24
CA VAL A 335 -6.13 0.22 -26.71
C VAL A 335 -6.60 -0.81 -27.74
N TYR A 336 -7.89 -0.86 -28.02
CA TYR A 336 -8.48 -1.80 -28.97
C TYR A 336 -8.76 -1.14 -30.31
N SER A 337 -8.88 -1.95 -31.38
CA SER A 337 -9.28 -1.43 -32.69
C SER A 337 -10.73 -0.97 -32.66
N PRO A 338 -11.05 0.31 -33.01
CA PRO A 338 -12.41 0.84 -32.98
C PRO A 338 -13.40 -0.02 -33.77
N GLY A 339 -14.54 -0.36 -33.18
CA GLY A 339 -15.58 -1.18 -33.77
C GLY A 339 -15.25 -2.66 -33.96
N ALA A 340 -14.03 -3.10 -33.65
CA ALA A 340 -13.66 -4.50 -33.80
C ALA A 340 -14.32 -5.38 -32.74
N ARG A 341 -14.53 -6.64 -33.13
CA ARG A 341 -15.14 -7.66 -32.25
C ARG A 341 -14.07 -8.48 -31.57
N TYR A 342 -14.26 -8.73 -30.27
CA TYR A 342 -13.38 -9.53 -29.43
C TYR A 342 -14.17 -10.66 -28.78
N GLN A 343 -13.58 -11.83 -28.68
CA GLN A 343 -14.12 -12.90 -27.83
C GLN A 343 -13.71 -12.55 -26.39
N TRP A 344 -14.69 -12.29 -25.54
CA TRP A 344 -14.54 -12.11 -24.11
C TRP A 344 -14.70 -13.45 -23.41
N ILE A 345 -13.64 -13.87 -22.71
CA ILE A 345 -13.64 -15.06 -21.86
C ILE A 345 -13.49 -14.60 -20.41
N ASP A 346 -14.44 -14.98 -19.58
CA ASP A 346 -14.51 -14.60 -18.18
C ASP A 346 -14.54 -15.89 -17.33
N TYR A 347 -13.46 -16.12 -16.58
CA TYR A 347 -13.34 -17.21 -15.61
C TYR A 347 -13.62 -16.66 -14.21
N ASN A 348 -14.74 -17.09 -13.60
CA ASN A 348 -15.09 -16.71 -12.24
C ASN A 348 -14.24 -17.51 -11.25
N LEU A 349 -13.41 -16.82 -10.46
CA LEU A 349 -12.46 -17.43 -9.52
C LEU A 349 -13.15 -18.15 -8.36
N GLY A 350 -14.33 -17.66 -7.93
CA GLY A 350 -15.08 -18.24 -6.82
C GLY A 350 -15.80 -19.55 -7.21
N SER A 351 -16.40 -19.59 -8.39
CA SER A 351 -17.19 -20.75 -8.86
C SER A 351 -16.43 -21.68 -9.79
N GLY A 352 -15.29 -21.28 -10.35
CA GLY A 352 -14.56 -22.01 -11.39
C GLY A 352 -15.28 -22.10 -12.73
N LYS A 353 -16.33 -21.31 -12.94
CA LYS A 353 -17.11 -21.31 -14.18
C LYS A 353 -16.59 -20.31 -15.19
N THR A 354 -16.65 -20.69 -16.46
CA THR A 354 -16.27 -19.83 -17.59
C THR A 354 -17.50 -19.36 -18.36
N ARG A 355 -17.57 -18.06 -18.62
CA ARG A 355 -18.52 -17.39 -19.52
C ARG A 355 -17.77 -16.95 -20.76
N ARG A 356 -18.43 -17.03 -21.93
CA ARG A 356 -17.89 -16.58 -23.21
C ARG A 356 -18.92 -15.74 -23.94
N GLU A 357 -18.50 -14.59 -24.41
CA GLU A 357 -19.34 -13.69 -25.20
C GLU A 357 -18.50 -12.96 -26.26
N THR A 358 -19.18 -12.39 -27.24
CA THR A 358 -18.54 -11.47 -28.17
C THR A 358 -18.89 -10.05 -27.77
N ILE A 359 -17.86 -9.23 -27.60
CA ILE A 359 -17.96 -7.81 -27.27
C ILE A 359 -17.31 -6.97 -28.36
N SER A 360 -17.81 -5.78 -28.59
CA SER A 360 -17.21 -4.84 -29.56
C SER A 360 -16.56 -3.68 -28.83
N ALA A 361 -15.40 -3.26 -29.31
CA ALA A 361 -14.83 -1.99 -28.92
C ALA A 361 -15.68 -0.84 -29.46
N ASP A 362 -15.78 0.25 -28.70
CA ASP A 362 -16.48 1.46 -29.11
C ASP A 362 -15.70 2.25 -30.19
N ALA A 363 -16.25 3.39 -30.60
CA ALA A 363 -15.64 4.26 -31.62
C ALA A 363 -14.29 4.85 -31.20
N GLN A 364 -13.97 4.83 -29.89
CA GLN A 364 -12.71 5.27 -29.30
C GLN A 364 -11.73 4.10 -29.06
N GLY A 365 -12.12 2.86 -29.36
CA GLY A 365 -11.32 1.68 -29.10
C GLY A 365 -11.30 1.24 -27.62
N ARG A 366 -12.41 1.46 -26.90
CA ARG A 366 -12.59 1.03 -25.51
C ARG A 366 -13.55 -0.15 -25.42
N ILE A 367 -13.33 -1.02 -24.47
CA ILE A 367 -14.25 -2.10 -24.11
C ILE A 367 -14.82 -1.81 -22.72
N THR A 368 -16.14 -1.95 -22.59
CA THR A 368 -16.82 -1.84 -21.28
C THR A 368 -17.38 -3.20 -20.89
N ILE A 369 -17.00 -3.68 -19.71
CA ILE A 369 -17.50 -4.93 -19.13
C ILE A 369 -18.08 -4.68 -17.74
N THR A 370 -19.00 -5.57 -17.34
CA THR A 370 -19.54 -5.57 -15.96
C THR A 370 -19.48 -6.99 -15.41
N VAL A 371 -18.92 -7.10 -14.19
CA VAL A 371 -18.77 -8.36 -13.46
C VAL A 371 -19.22 -8.18 -12.01
N ASP A 372 -19.35 -9.28 -11.27
CA ASP A 372 -19.58 -9.25 -9.83
C ASP A 372 -18.25 -9.19 -9.04
N GLY A 373 -18.36 -9.18 -7.71
CA GLY A 373 -17.19 -9.07 -6.83
C GLY A 373 -16.58 -10.41 -6.43
N ALA A 374 -17.04 -11.55 -6.98
CA ALA A 374 -16.52 -12.88 -6.61
C ALA A 374 -15.07 -13.11 -7.08
N GLY A 375 -14.59 -12.26 -7.97
CA GLY A 375 -13.27 -12.37 -8.61
C GLY A 375 -13.34 -13.00 -9.98
N HIS A 376 -12.68 -12.36 -10.96
CA HIS A 376 -12.73 -12.77 -12.36
C HIS A 376 -11.35 -12.66 -13.00
N GLN A 377 -10.96 -13.70 -13.75
CA GLN A 377 -9.87 -13.64 -14.72
C GLN A 377 -10.46 -13.44 -16.10
N ILE A 378 -10.21 -12.29 -16.69
CA ILE A 378 -10.82 -11.83 -17.95
C ILE A 378 -9.77 -11.86 -19.05
N SER A 379 -10.18 -12.32 -20.23
CA SER A 379 -9.36 -12.31 -21.43
C SER A 379 -10.13 -11.78 -22.63
N PHE A 380 -9.44 -11.03 -23.49
CA PHE A 380 -9.93 -10.52 -24.75
C PHE A 380 -9.12 -11.12 -25.90
N ASN A 381 -9.78 -11.86 -26.79
CA ASN A 381 -9.18 -12.50 -27.95
C ASN A 381 -9.70 -11.86 -29.22
N GLY A 382 -8.82 -11.34 -30.07
CA GLY A 382 -9.20 -10.64 -31.29
C GLY A 382 -8.04 -9.84 -31.89
N PRO A 383 -8.32 -8.87 -32.77
CA PRO A 383 -7.30 -8.07 -33.43
C PRO A 383 -6.39 -7.34 -32.42
N GLY A 384 -5.09 -7.51 -32.55
CA GLY A 384 -4.10 -6.90 -31.63
C GLY A 384 -3.92 -7.61 -30.30
N ALA A 385 -4.73 -8.62 -29.98
CA ALA A 385 -4.65 -9.42 -28.75
C ALA A 385 -3.99 -10.78 -28.99
N ALA A 386 -3.00 -10.86 -29.86
CA ALA A 386 -2.24 -12.08 -30.15
C ALA A 386 -1.19 -12.36 -29.06
N GLY A 387 -0.86 -13.64 -28.87
CA GLY A 387 0.25 -14.06 -28.03
C GLY A 387 -0.07 -14.20 -26.54
N GLN A 388 -1.33 -14.45 -26.19
CA GLN A 388 -1.71 -14.74 -24.81
C GLN A 388 -0.97 -15.97 -24.28
N ARG A 389 -0.42 -15.83 -23.07
CA ARG A 389 0.32 -16.87 -22.34
C ARG A 389 -0.58 -17.57 -21.32
N PRO A 390 -0.20 -18.77 -20.84
CA PRO A 390 -0.79 -19.32 -19.64
C PRO A 390 -0.75 -18.33 -18.48
N VAL A 391 -1.78 -18.30 -17.67
CA VAL A 391 -1.87 -17.43 -16.49
C VAL A 391 -1.89 -18.29 -15.24
N LEU A 392 -1.09 -17.93 -14.24
CA LEU A 392 -1.20 -18.53 -12.92
C LEU A 392 -2.36 -17.87 -12.16
N LEU A 393 -3.33 -18.69 -11.77
CA LEU A 393 -4.43 -18.21 -10.95
C LEU A 393 -4.07 -18.32 -9.46
N PRO A 394 -4.49 -17.34 -8.64
CA PRO A 394 -4.35 -17.46 -7.19
C PRO A 394 -5.25 -18.60 -6.69
N VAL A 395 -4.66 -19.55 -5.99
CA VAL A 395 -5.37 -20.70 -5.40
C VAL A 395 -5.80 -20.42 -3.96
N THR A 396 -5.20 -19.40 -3.35
CA THR A 396 -5.54 -18.91 -2.03
C THR A 396 -5.87 -17.41 -2.08
N THR A 397 -6.64 -16.93 -1.14
CA THR A 397 -6.89 -15.51 -0.95
C THR A 397 -5.67 -14.75 -0.41
N LYS A 398 -4.59 -15.47 -0.11
CA LYS A 398 -3.34 -14.90 0.43
C LYS A 398 -2.32 -14.81 -0.69
N ASP A 399 -1.72 -13.66 -0.85
CA ASP A 399 -0.80 -13.33 -1.94
C ASP A 399 0.54 -14.10 -1.92
N LYS A 400 0.77 -14.94 -0.91
CA LYS A 400 2.01 -15.71 -0.76
C LYS A 400 1.75 -17.15 -0.36
N LEU A 401 2.43 -18.06 -1.03
CA LEU A 401 2.49 -19.44 -0.60
C LEU A 401 3.26 -19.52 0.73
N ARG A 402 2.62 -20.11 1.74
CA ARG A 402 3.26 -20.44 3.01
C ARG A 402 3.61 -21.92 3.01
N LEU A 403 4.86 -22.21 3.33
CA LEU A 403 5.38 -23.56 3.32
C LEU A 403 6.02 -23.89 4.66
N GLU A 404 5.87 -25.13 5.09
CA GLU A 404 6.48 -25.62 6.32
C GLU A 404 7.91 -26.10 6.07
N PRO A 405 8.89 -25.68 6.89
CA PRO A 405 10.26 -26.16 6.76
C PRO A 405 10.38 -27.64 7.11
N GLY A 406 11.32 -28.33 6.50
CA GLY A 406 11.63 -29.74 6.77
C GLY A 406 10.60 -30.74 6.24
N ARG A 407 9.50 -30.28 5.66
CA ARG A 407 8.45 -31.14 5.09
C ARG A 407 8.34 -30.98 3.59
N GLU A 408 7.78 -32.00 2.96
CA GLU A 408 7.32 -31.91 1.58
C GLU A 408 6.01 -31.13 1.53
N ASN A 409 6.01 -30.03 0.78
CA ASN A 409 4.86 -29.17 0.63
C ASN A 409 4.27 -29.33 -0.76
N ALA A 410 2.95 -29.57 -0.83
CA ALA A 410 2.20 -29.43 -2.07
C ALA A 410 2.03 -27.96 -2.41
N LEU A 411 2.35 -27.58 -3.63
CA LEU A 411 2.23 -26.22 -4.12
C LEU A 411 0.87 -26.08 -4.82
N PRO A 412 -0.05 -25.26 -4.32
CA PRO A 412 -1.34 -25.04 -4.94
C PRO A 412 -1.18 -24.13 -6.16
N ILE A 413 -0.75 -24.70 -7.29
CA ILE A 413 -0.53 -23.99 -8.54
C ILE A 413 -1.63 -24.37 -9.52
N ARG A 414 -2.31 -23.37 -10.07
CA ARG A 414 -3.37 -23.53 -11.06
C ARG A 414 -3.01 -22.78 -12.33
N ILE A 415 -2.95 -23.47 -13.45
CA ILE A 415 -2.65 -22.91 -14.78
C ILE A 415 -3.97 -22.70 -15.52
N TYR A 416 -4.19 -21.48 -15.97
CA TYR A 416 -5.36 -21.07 -16.76
C TYR A 416 -4.98 -20.79 -18.21
N ASN A 417 -5.83 -21.25 -19.13
CA ASN A 417 -5.72 -20.92 -20.55
C ASN A 417 -6.62 -19.72 -20.92
N PRO A 418 -6.08 -18.51 -21.11
CA PRO A 418 -6.87 -17.34 -21.48
C PRO A 418 -7.19 -17.27 -22.99
N ARG A 419 -6.70 -18.19 -23.81
CA ARG A 419 -6.78 -18.16 -25.25
C ARG A 419 -8.14 -18.62 -25.75
N ALA A 420 -8.47 -18.23 -27.00
CA ALA A 420 -9.64 -18.72 -27.70
C ALA A 420 -9.53 -20.22 -28.06
N GLU A 421 -8.30 -20.69 -28.26
CA GLU A 421 -7.99 -22.08 -28.61
C GLU A 421 -7.46 -22.83 -27.38
N ALA A 422 -7.51 -24.17 -27.47
CA ALA A 422 -6.88 -25.01 -26.49
C ALA A 422 -5.35 -24.86 -26.49
N MET A 423 -4.72 -24.99 -25.34
CA MET A 423 -3.28 -25.17 -25.20
C MET A 423 -2.96 -26.65 -25.17
N MET A 424 -2.00 -27.08 -26.01
CA MET A 424 -1.61 -28.48 -26.15
C MET A 424 -0.23 -28.70 -25.52
N ASP A 425 0.02 -29.94 -25.10
CA ASP A 425 1.35 -30.37 -24.59
C ASP A 425 1.92 -29.44 -23.52
N VAL A 426 1.08 -29.05 -22.56
CA VAL A 426 1.50 -28.13 -21.48
C VAL A 426 2.38 -28.90 -20.50
N LYS A 427 3.62 -28.44 -20.33
CA LYS A 427 4.60 -29.06 -19.44
C LYS A 427 5.13 -28.03 -18.47
N THR A 428 5.24 -28.41 -17.22
CA THR A 428 5.82 -27.59 -16.18
C THR A 428 7.20 -28.07 -15.79
N ALA A 429 8.07 -27.13 -15.46
CA ALA A 429 9.35 -27.41 -14.82
C ALA A 429 9.58 -26.37 -13.71
N LEU A 430 9.54 -26.84 -12.47
CA LEU A 430 9.81 -26.03 -11.30
C LEU A 430 11.31 -26.06 -10.99
N GLY A 431 11.87 -24.91 -10.67
CA GLY A 431 13.24 -24.71 -10.22
C GLY A 431 13.31 -23.75 -9.04
N SER A 432 14.50 -23.59 -8.49
CA SER A 432 14.82 -22.55 -7.51
C SER A 432 16.32 -22.30 -7.50
N GLU A 433 16.72 -21.04 -7.38
CA GLU A 433 18.12 -20.66 -7.15
C GLU A 433 18.54 -20.73 -5.68
N TYR A 434 17.57 -20.96 -4.78
CA TYR A 434 17.83 -21.02 -3.34
C TYR A 434 18.33 -22.41 -2.93
N PRO A 435 19.53 -22.52 -2.33
CA PRO A 435 20.12 -23.82 -1.96
C PRO A 435 19.33 -24.53 -0.87
N THR A 436 18.45 -23.84 -0.15
CA THR A 436 17.57 -24.40 0.87
C THR A 436 16.30 -25.01 0.29
N VAL A 437 16.10 -24.93 -1.03
CA VAL A 437 14.90 -25.48 -1.70
C VAL A 437 15.28 -26.74 -2.48
N GLU A 438 14.66 -27.84 -2.13
CA GLU A 438 14.69 -29.11 -2.85
C GLU A 438 13.40 -29.28 -3.66
N ILE A 439 13.50 -29.45 -4.97
CA ILE A 439 12.35 -29.74 -5.82
C ILE A 439 12.09 -31.25 -5.81
N VAL A 440 11.01 -31.66 -5.17
CA VAL A 440 10.64 -33.09 -5.01
C VAL A 440 9.79 -33.57 -6.19
N GLY A 441 8.87 -32.74 -6.66
CA GLY A 441 7.99 -33.04 -7.79
C GLY A 441 7.78 -31.79 -8.64
N GLY A 442 8.76 -31.48 -9.51
CA GLY A 442 8.80 -30.24 -10.27
C GLY A 442 8.28 -30.34 -11.71
N ARG A 443 7.88 -31.53 -12.17
CA ARG A 443 7.43 -31.74 -13.55
C ARG A 443 6.05 -32.36 -13.60
N VAL A 444 5.18 -31.73 -14.39
CA VAL A 444 3.83 -32.24 -14.67
C VAL A 444 3.55 -32.01 -16.15
N ASP A 445 3.01 -33.05 -16.80
CA ASP A 445 2.58 -33.00 -18.18
C ASP A 445 1.05 -32.97 -18.21
N VAL A 446 0.48 -31.95 -18.82
CA VAL A 446 -0.96 -31.79 -19.04
C VAL A 446 -1.20 -31.86 -20.56
N PRO A 447 -1.81 -32.93 -21.09
CA PRO A 447 -1.95 -33.07 -22.53
C PRO A 447 -2.68 -31.92 -23.21
N LYS A 448 -3.66 -31.33 -22.50
CA LYS A 448 -4.50 -30.27 -23.04
C LYS A 448 -5.11 -29.41 -21.93
N ILE A 449 -5.16 -28.12 -22.12
CA ILE A 449 -6.00 -27.20 -21.33
C ILE A 449 -6.96 -26.51 -22.31
N GLU A 450 -8.24 -26.76 -22.17
CA GLU A 450 -9.27 -26.15 -23.03
C GLU A 450 -9.28 -24.61 -22.91
N SER A 451 -9.75 -23.94 -23.94
CA SER A 451 -9.99 -22.50 -23.92
C SER A 451 -10.76 -22.09 -22.66
N GLY A 452 -10.27 -21.08 -21.93
CA GLY A 452 -10.93 -20.56 -20.73
C GLY A 452 -11.09 -21.58 -19.59
N ALA A 453 -10.32 -22.66 -19.60
CA ALA A 453 -10.27 -23.65 -18.52
C ALA A 453 -9.00 -23.48 -17.67
N ALA A 454 -9.06 -23.96 -16.43
CA ALA A 454 -7.94 -24.02 -15.52
C ALA A 454 -7.70 -25.44 -15.03
N VAL A 455 -6.43 -25.77 -14.78
CA VAL A 455 -5.99 -27.09 -14.31
C VAL A 455 -5.04 -26.92 -13.13
N ASP A 456 -5.28 -27.68 -12.08
CA ASP A 456 -4.35 -27.76 -10.95
C ASP A 456 -3.18 -28.68 -11.30
N VAL A 457 -1.96 -28.21 -11.05
CA VAL A 457 -0.73 -28.98 -11.28
C VAL A 457 -0.10 -29.35 -9.95
N PRO A 458 0.06 -30.66 -9.66
CA PRO A 458 0.52 -31.16 -8.36
C PRO A 458 2.05 -31.05 -8.21
N LEU A 459 2.56 -29.83 -8.19
CA LEU A 459 3.97 -29.56 -7.95
C LEU A 459 4.32 -29.64 -6.47
N ARG A 460 5.56 -30.00 -6.14
CA ARG A 460 6.01 -30.21 -4.76
C ARG A 460 7.44 -29.76 -4.54
N ALA A 461 7.65 -29.14 -3.38
CA ALA A 461 8.98 -28.74 -2.94
C ALA A 461 9.18 -28.99 -1.43
N ARG A 462 10.43 -29.17 -1.02
CA ARG A 462 10.85 -29.28 0.38
C ARG A 462 11.84 -28.16 0.68
N PHE A 463 11.71 -27.57 1.86
CA PHE A 463 12.66 -26.61 2.39
C PHE A 463 13.55 -27.29 3.43
N THR A 464 14.86 -27.29 3.19
CA THR A 464 15.85 -27.97 4.03
C THR A 464 16.30 -27.14 5.23
N ALA A 465 15.84 -25.89 5.35
CA ALA A 465 16.12 -25.04 6.49
C ALA A 465 15.55 -25.63 7.79
N GLY A 466 16.27 -25.48 8.91
CA GLY A 466 15.81 -25.93 10.22
C GLY A 466 14.48 -25.30 10.63
N ALA A 467 13.79 -25.94 11.58
CA ALA A 467 12.46 -25.52 12.03
C ALA A 467 12.36 -24.06 12.51
N ASP A 468 13.50 -23.48 12.90
CA ASP A 468 13.61 -22.12 13.43
C ASP A 468 14.01 -21.09 12.34
N THR A 469 14.10 -21.50 11.08
CA THR A 469 14.57 -20.62 10.02
C THR A 469 13.41 -20.06 9.23
N PHE A 470 13.25 -18.78 9.32
CA PHE A 470 12.40 -17.98 8.47
C PHE A 470 13.20 -17.60 7.23
N ALA A 471 12.75 -17.98 6.04
CA ALA A 471 13.44 -17.60 4.84
C ALA A 471 12.42 -17.28 3.74
N PRO A 472 12.53 -16.15 3.04
CA PRO A 472 11.90 -16.02 1.75
C PRO A 472 12.59 -16.99 0.82
N ALA A 473 11.82 -17.63 -0.04
CA ALA A 473 12.35 -18.42 -1.13
C ALA A 473 11.58 -18.05 -2.39
N ARG A 474 12.23 -18.26 -3.52
CA ARG A 474 11.63 -18.07 -4.82
C ARG A 474 11.67 -19.38 -5.58
N LEU A 475 10.54 -19.68 -6.20
CA LEU A 475 10.42 -20.75 -7.14
C LEU A 475 10.28 -20.17 -8.53
N ASP A 476 10.95 -20.80 -9.49
CA ASP A 476 10.87 -20.46 -10.90
C ASP A 476 10.07 -21.52 -11.61
N LEU A 477 8.88 -21.18 -12.09
CA LEU A 477 8.03 -22.09 -12.84
C LEU A 477 8.14 -21.78 -14.33
N LYS A 478 8.76 -22.69 -15.06
CA LYS A 478 8.75 -22.68 -16.52
C LYS A 478 7.56 -23.48 -17.02
N ILE A 479 6.77 -22.89 -17.92
CA ILE A 479 5.64 -23.53 -18.59
C ILE A 479 5.95 -23.56 -20.07
N THR A 480 5.97 -24.75 -20.70
CA THR A 480 6.05 -24.92 -22.15
C THR A 480 4.72 -25.43 -22.68
N TYR A 481 4.31 -24.99 -23.87
CA TYR A 481 3.04 -25.34 -24.47
C TYR A 481 3.08 -25.26 -25.99
N ASP A 482 2.18 -25.94 -26.66
CA ASP A 482 2.09 -26.02 -28.13
C ASP A 482 3.43 -26.44 -28.78
N GLY A 483 4.21 -27.26 -28.10
CA GLY A 483 5.45 -27.83 -28.57
C GLY A 483 6.68 -26.92 -28.50
N TRP A 484 6.54 -25.60 -28.59
CA TRP A 484 7.67 -24.65 -28.69
C TRP A 484 7.55 -23.33 -27.92
N HIS A 485 6.35 -22.94 -27.53
CA HIS A 485 6.15 -21.76 -26.69
C HIS A 485 6.62 -21.99 -25.26
N SER A 486 7.18 -20.99 -24.63
CA SER A 486 7.51 -21.06 -23.22
C SER A 486 7.27 -19.72 -22.51
N THR A 487 6.90 -19.79 -21.25
CA THR A 487 6.85 -18.69 -20.31
C THR A 487 7.48 -19.11 -19.01
N SER A 488 7.99 -18.13 -18.25
CA SER A 488 8.51 -18.37 -16.90
C SER A 488 7.84 -17.41 -15.94
N GLU A 489 7.40 -17.94 -14.82
CA GLU A 489 6.73 -17.21 -13.76
C GLU A 489 7.52 -17.40 -12.46
N ASN A 490 7.66 -16.32 -11.71
CA ASN A 490 8.29 -16.36 -10.40
C ASN A 490 7.21 -16.47 -9.33
N ILE A 491 7.40 -17.39 -8.41
CA ILE A 491 6.48 -17.63 -7.30
C ILE A 491 7.22 -17.35 -6.01
N ASP A 492 6.85 -16.25 -5.35
CA ASP A 492 7.39 -15.92 -4.04
C ASP A 492 6.77 -16.83 -2.98
N VAL A 493 7.62 -17.42 -2.19
CA VAL A 493 7.25 -18.38 -1.17
C VAL A 493 7.75 -17.90 0.17
N LEU A 494 6.92 -18.03 1.18
CA LEU A 494 7.27 -17.75 2.55
C LEU A 494 7.40 -19.06 3.32
N VAL A 495 8.59 -19.38 3.76
CA VAL A 495 8.84 -20.52 4.64
C VAL A 495 8.51 -20.11 6.07
N VAL A 496 7.50 -20.72 6.67
CA VAL A 496 7.01 -20.38 8.01
C VAL A 496 7.03 -21.65 8.86
N PRO A 497 7.73 -21.63 10.01
CA PRO A 497 7.83 -22.82 10.87
C PRO A 497 6.48 -23.23 11.48
N GLU A 498 5.57 -22.28 11.68
CA GLU A 498 4.27 -22.55 12.28
C GLU A 498 3.17 -21.63 11.74
N VAL A 499 1.98 -22.18 11.51
CA VAL A 499 0.78 -21.39 11.25
C VAL A 499 0.19 -20.99 12.59
N LEU A 500 0.36 -19.73 12.96
CA LEU A 500 -0.20 -19.21 14.20
C LEU A 500 -1.74 -19.17 14.11
N PRO A 501 -2.48 -19.71 15.08
CA PRO A 501 -3.93 -19.55 15.11
C PRO A 501 -4.29 -18.06 15.25
N ALA A 502 -5.35 -17.64 14.58
CA ALA A 502 -5.69 -16.21 14.49
C ALA A 502 -6.04 -15.60 15.85
N VAL A 503 -6.83 -16.30 16.67
CA VAL A 503 -7.35 -15.84 17.95
C VAL A 503 -7.68 -17.04 18.82
N ALA A 504 -7.34 -17.01 20.11
CA ALA A 504 -7.69 -18.07 21.06
C ALA A 504 -9.09 -17.88 21.64
N ALA A 505 -9.49 -16.64 21.93
CA ALA A 505 -10.81 -16.30 22.43
C ALA A 505 -11.11 -14.81 22.22
N VAL A 506 -12.39 -14.47 22.20
CA VAL A 506 -12.86 -13.09 22.22
C VAL A 506 -13.67 -12.88 23.50
N GLU A 507 -13.41 -11.80 24.21
CA GLU A 507 -14.16 -11.42 25.41
C GLU A 507 -14.87 -10.09 25.19
N VAL A 508 -16.12 -10.04 25.65
CA VAL A 508 -16.96 -8.84 25.66
C VAL A 508 -16.93 -8.25 27.07
N VAL A 509 -16.52 -6.99 27.19
CA VAL A 509 -16.49 -6.27 28.48
C VAL A 509 -17.48 -5.12 28.42
N ASP A 510 -18.61 -5.31 29.04
CA ASP A 510 -19.83 -4.51 28.97
C ASP A 510 -20.19 -3.81 30.30
N GLY A 511 -19.19 -3.41 31.06
CA GLY A 511 -19.34 -2.84 32.40
C GLY A 511 -18.83 -3.75 33.52
N ARG A 512 -18.43 -4.97 33.20
CA ARG A 512 -17.79 -5.88 34.17
C ARG A 512 -16.33 -5.50 34.43
N THR A 513 -15.84 -5.90 35.60
CA THR A 513 -14.44 -5.74 35.94
C THR A 513 -13.68 -7.03 35.62
N ILE A 514 -12.67 -6.92 34.76
CA ILE A 514 -11.71 -7.99 34.50
C ILE A 514 -10.38 -7.68 35.19
N THR A 515 -9.63 -8.74 35.54
CA THR A 515 -8.28 -8.60 36.11
C THR A 515 -7.28 -9.18 35.14
N LEU A 516 -6.34 -8.35 34.69
CA LEU A 516 -5.35 -8.71 33.68
C LEU A 516 -3.94 -8.46 34.20
N PRO A 517 -2.98 -9.34 33.87
CA PRO A 517 -1.58 -9.01 34.00
C PRO A 517 -1.23 -7.92 32.96
N VAL A 518 -0.70 -6.81 33.46
CA VAL A 518 -0.29 -5.68 32.62
C VAL A 518 1.21 -5.49 32.82
N PHE A 519 1.94 -5.40 31.74
CA PHE A 519 3.35 -5.03 31.77
C PHE A 519 3.46 -3.51 31.64
N ARG A 520 4.12 -2.88 32.60
CA ARG A 520 4.41 -1.45 32.57
C ARG A 520 5.88 -1.23 32.27
N GLN A 521 6.17 -0.63 31.14
CA GLN A 521 7.53 -0.24 30.79
C GLN A 521 8.00 0.95 31.62
N LYS A 522 9.23 0.88 32.10
CA LYS A 522 9.86 1.96 32.84
C LYS A 522 10.77 2.79 31.96
N GLY A 523 10.18 3.82 31.32
CA GLY A 523 10.90 4.75 30.43
C GLY A 523 11.29 4.14 29.07
N ASN A 524 12.04 4.89 28.26
CA ASN A 524 12.42 4.51 26.90
C ASN A 524 13.63 3.54 26.81
N GLN A 525 14.14 3.05 27.92
CA GLN A 525 15.41 2.27 27.94
C GLN A 525 15.25 0.79 28.28
N GLY A 526 14.06 0.28 28.23
CA GLY A 526 13.80 -1.12 28.56
C GLY A 526 13.78 -1.38 30.06
N GLY A 527 13.10 -2.40 30.47
CA GLY A 527 12.83 -2.76 31.86
C GLY A 527 11.41 -2.33 32.25
N GLY A 528 10.71 -3.20 32.94
CA GLY A 528 9.34 -2.98 33.38
C GLY A 528 8.96 -4.03 34.43
N ALA A 529 7.74 -3.91 34.94
CA ALA A 529 7.20 -4.84 35.90
C ALA A 529 5.79 -5.29 35.44
N SER A 530 5.53 -6.58 35.60
CA SER A 530 4.18 -7.12 35.47
C SER A 530 3.39 -6.79 36.74
N ILE A 531 2.24 -6.17 36.55
CA ILE A 531 1.29 -5.84 37.62
C ILE A 531 -0.08 -6.40 37.29
N GLN A 532 -0.87 -6.73 38.30
CA GLN A 532 -2.27 -7.09 38.10
C GLN A 532 -3.10 -5.80 38.12
N ARG A 533 -3.82 -5.55 37.03
CA ARG A 533 -4.69 -4.38 36.91
C ARG A 533 -6.15 -4.81 36.80
N LYS A 534 -6.99 -4.16 37.55
CA LYS A 534 -8.44 -4.26 37.40
C LYS A 534 -8.91 -3.20 36.41
N ILE A 535 -9.63 -3.63 35.39
CA ILE A 535 -10.13 -2.78 34.34
C ILE A 535 -11.64 -2.99 34.25
N THR A 536 -12.39 -1.89 34.31
CA THR A 536 -13.85 -1.88 34.08
C THR A 536 -14.11 -1.00 32.87
N GLU A 537 -14.69 -1.58 31.86
CA GLU A 537 -14.95 -0.90 30.59
C GLU A 537 -16.32 -1.30 30.04
N GLY A 538 -16.82 -0.51 29.06
CA GLY A 538 -18.14 -0.67 28.52
C GLY A 538 -19.24 -0.05 29.41
N ARG A 539 -20.45 -0.09 28.90
CA ARG A 539 -21.67 0.42 29.56
C ARG A 539 -22.79 -0.56 29.32
N GLY A 540 -22.93 -1.50 30.22
CA GLY A 540 -23.91 -2.56 30.19
C GLY A 540 -24.15 -3.10 31.60
N ASN A 541 -24.78 -4.25 31.68
CA ASN A 541 -25.10 -4.90 32.94
C ASN A 541 -23.95 -5.69 33.54
N GLY A 542 -22.85 -5.89 32.80
CA GLY A 542 -21.63 -6.56 33.26
C GLY A 542 -21.66 -8.09 33.19
N ASP A 543 -22.58 -8.67 32.46
CA ASP A 543 -22.74 -10.13 32.35
C ASP A 543 -21.86 -10.75 31.24
N GLY A 544 -21.26 -9.92 30.36
CA GLY A 544 -20.42 -10.35 29.24
C GLY A 544 -21.18 -10.67 27.97
N VAL A 545 -22.44 -10.33 27.94
CA VAL A 545 -23.34 -10.50 26.80
C VAL A 545 -23.94 -9.14 26.45
N LEU A 546 -23.87 -8.77 25.19
CA LEU A 546 -24.30 -7.45 24.76
C LEU A 546 -25.81 -7.40 24.52
N GLN A 547 -26.49 -6.47 25.14
CA GLN A 547 -27.94 -6.19 24.96
C GLN A 547 -28.13 -4.95 24.07
N PRO A 548 -29.36 -4.75 23.54
CA PRO A 548 -29.70 -3.57 22.74
C PRO A 548 -29.39 -2.25 23.46
N GLY A 549 -28.66 -1.37 22.81
CA GLY A 549 -28.28 -0.06 23.35
C GLY A 549 -27.03 -0.05 24.24
N GLU A 550 -26.47 -1.20 24.54
CA GLU A 550 -25.23 -1.30 25.33
C GLU A 550 -23.99 -1.00 24.55
N GLU A 551 -22.93 -0.70 25.28
CA GLU A 551 -21.57 -0.46 24.77
C GLU A 551 -20.61 -1.44 25.43
N ALA A 552 -19.81 -2.13 24.64
CA ALA A 552 -18.79 -3.02 25.13
C ALA A 552 -17.44 -2.74 24.53
N THR A 553 -16.40 -3.06 25.29
CA THR A 553 -15.04 -3.19 24.75
C THR A 553 -14.79 -4.63 24.36
N ILE A 554 -14.28 -4.86 23.18
CA ILE A 554 -13.89 -6.17 22.68
C ILE A 554 -12.40 -6.41 23.03
N TRP A 555 -12.15 -7.52 23.68
CA TRP A 555 -10.82 -7.99 23.99
C TRP A 555 -10.54 -9.29 23.24
N VAL A 556 -9.38 -9.36 22.61
CA VAL A 556 -8.94 -10.52 21.85
C VAL A 556 -7.83 -11.22 22.63
N LYS A 557 -8.05 -12.49 22.94
CA LYS A 557 -7.05 -13.32 23.58
C LYS A 557 -6.16 -13.97 22.52
N MET A 558 -4.86 -13.76 22.63
CA MET A 558 -3.88 -14.37 21.76
C MET A 558 -3.69 -15.86 22.07
N PRO A 559 -3.32 -16.67 21.08
CA PRO A 559 -2.98 -18.07 21.30
C PRO A 559 -1.84 -18.25 22.30
N GLN A 560 -1.87 -19.37 23.00
CA GLN A 560 -0.82 -19.69 23.99
C GLN A 560 0.55 -19.83 23.28
N GLY A 561 1.59 -19.25 23.86
CA GLY A 561 2.94 -19.23 23.29
C GLY A 561 3.27 -17.95 22.52
N MET A 562 2.28 -17.07 22.33
CA MET A 562 2.49 -15.74 21.81
C MET A 562 2.64 -14.78 22.98
N ASP A 563 3.87 -14.45 23.34
CA ASP A 563 4.14 -13.43 24.35
C ASP A 563 4.27 -12.07 23.62
N PRO A 564 3.35 -11.12 23.83
CA PRO A 564 3.45 -9.78 23.26
C PRO A 564 4.70 -9.03 23.76
N PHE A 565 5.37 -9.54 24.80
CA PHE A 565 6.64 -9.00 25.31
C PHE A 565 7.87 -9.72 24.76
N ASP A 566 7.68 -10.77 23.98
CA ASP A 566 8.77 -11.30 23.18
C ASP A 566 9.22 -10.21 22.22
N LYS A 567 10.48 -9.80 22.33
CA LYS A 567 11.08 -8.74 21.52
C LYS A 567 10.94 -8.97 20.01
N ASN A 568 10.59 -10.18 19.63
CA ASN A 568 10.52 -10.63 18.25
C ASN A 568 9.08 -10.79 17.71
N ASN A 569 8.05 -10.70 18.56
CA ASN A 569 6.67 -10.93 18.15
C ASN A 569 5.74 -9.83 18.68
N TRP A 570 5.00 -9.23 17.77
CA TRP A 570 4.01 -8.19 18.05
C TRP A 570 2.67 -8.60 17.49
N TYR A 571 1.59 -8.22 18.18
CA TYR A 571 0.22 -8.52 17.78
C TYR A 571 -0.64 -7.28 17.92
N ARG A 572 -1.51 -7.09 16.96
CA ARG A 572 -2.54 -6.06 16.99
C ARG A 572 -3.81 -6.65 16.42
N ALA A 573 -4.92 -6.50 17.10
CA ALA A 573 -6.20 -6.92 16.60
C ALA A 573 -7.12 -5.73 16.34
N LYS A 574 -7.89 -5.80 15.25
CA LYS A 574 -8.94 -4.85 14.90
C LYS A 574 -10.24 -5.59 14.65
N VAL A 575 -11.35 -5.00 15.04
CA VAL A 575 -12.67 -5.55 14.82
C VAL A 575 -13.37 -4.75 13.73
N TYR A 576 -13.98 -5.46 12.78
CA TYR A 576 -14.75 -4.88 11.70
C TYR A 576 -16.13 -5.52 11.64
N THR A 577 -17.15 -4.74 11.38
CA THR A 577 -18.49 -5.19 11.06
C THR A 577 -19.21 -4.19 10.16
N ASP A 578 -20.11 -4.67 9.34
CA ASP A 578 -21.01 -3.87 8.51
C ASP A 578 -22.48 -4.01 8.95
N SER A 579 -22.70 -4.59 10.13
CA SER A 579 -24.04 -4.75 10.66
C SER A 579 -24.71 -3.41 10.92
N PRO A 580 -25.94 -3.18 10.44
CA PRO A 580 -26.68 -1.95 10.71
C PRO A 580 -27.04 -1.78 12.19
N TRP A 581 -26.93 -2.84 12.97
CA TRP A 581 -27.19 -2.84 14.40
C TRP A 581 -26.01 -2.34 15.25
N VAL A 582 -24.83 -2.20 14.66
CA VAL A 582 -23.68 -1.59 15.33
C VAL A 582 -23.59 -0.14 14.91
N THR A 583 -23.92 0.76 15.81
CA THR A 583 -23.96 2.20 15.54
C THR A 583 -22.59 2.84 15.61
N GLU A 584 -21.64 2.21 16.28
CA GLU A 584 -20.28 2.71 16.45
C GLU A 584 -19.31 1.53 16.58
N VAL A 585 -18.23 1.56 15.82
CA VAL A 585 -17.01 0.79 16.06
C VAL A 585 -15.89 1.81 16.21
N ALA A 586 -15.53 2.13 17.44
CA ALA A 586 -14.41 3.02 17.69
C ALA A 586 -13.15 2.16 17.90
N ASP A 587 -12.17 2.36 17.03
CA ASP A 587 -10.83 1.86 17.33
C ASP A 587 -10.34 2.58 18.56
N LEU A 588 -9.92 1.79 19.54
CA LEU A 588 -9.23 2.37 20.67
C LEU A 588 -7.93 2.90 20.10
N GLU A 589 -7.86 4.22 19.99
CA GLU A 589 -6.62 4.89 19.64
C GLU A 589 -5.47 4.23 20.38
N GLU A 590 -4.34 4.06 19.70
CA GLU A 590 -3.07 3.80 20.34
C GLU A 590 -2.84 4.94 21.35
N GLN A 591 -3.49 4.83 22.50
CA GLN A 591 -2.97 5.58 23.62
C GLN A 591 -1.51 5.16 23.68
N LYS A 592 -0.62 6.10 23.77
CA LYS A 592 0.81 5.91 24.01
C LYS A 592 0.95 5.05 25.26
N GLN A 593 0.65 3.77 25.13
CA GLN A 593 0.50 2.88 26.25
C GLN A 593 1.91 2.45 26.63
N LEU A 594 2.34 2.97 27.73
CA LEU A 594 3.45 2.41 28.49
C LEU A 594 3.06 1.07 29.16
N GLU A 595 1.86 0.56 28.88
CA GLU A 595 1.29 -0.64 29.49
C GLU A 595 0.76 -1.58 28.42
N TRP A 596 1.19 -2.83 28.41
CA TRP A 596 0.70 -3.90 27.56
C TRP A 596 0.09 -5.01 28.40
N THR A 597 -0.98 -5.62 27.90
CA THR A 597 -1.60 -6.78 28.54
C THR A 597 -0.98 -8.06 28.01
N SER A 598 -0.53 -8.94 28.91
CA SER A 598 0.00 -10.23 28.51
C SER A 598 -1.10 -11.14 27.95
N GLY A 599 -0.98 -11.51 26.68
CA GLY A 599 -1.86 -12.47 26.02
C GLY A 599 -3.27 -12.01 25.74
N MET A 600 -3.65 -10.77 26.04
CA MET A 600 -4.92 -10.19 25.70
C MET A 600 -4.76 -8.79 25.13
N GLU A 601 -5.41 -8.49 24.04
CA GLU A 601 -5.39 -7.20 23.42
C GLU A 601 -6.76 -6.57 23.40
N ARG A 602 -6.84 -5.32 23.86
CA ARG A 602 -8.01 -4.44 23.77
C ARG A 602 -8.09 -3.91 22.36
N THR A 603 -9.19 -4.21 21.65
CA THR A 603 -9.27 -3.92 20.22
C THR A 603 -10.12 -2.73 19.87
N SER A 604 -11.40 -2.80 20.22
CA SER A 604 -12.40 -1.84 19.77
C SER A 604 -13.50 -1.66 20.80
N VAL A 605 -14.09 -0.49 20.84
CA VAL A 605 -15.38 -0.25 21.49
C VAL A 605 -16.49 -0.40 20.46
N ILE A 606 -17.51 -1.19 20.77
CA ILE A 606 -18.69 -1.33 19.92
C ILE A 606 -19.94 -0.87 20.70
N ARG A 607 -20.89 -0.26 19.98
CA ARG A 607 -22.19 0.13 20.56
C ARG A 607 -23.33 -0.42 19.71
N LEU A 608 -24.29 -1.06 20.33
CA LEU A 608 -25.48 -1.54 19.66
C LEU A 608 -26.56 -0.47 19.57
N ALA A 609 -27.35 -0.53 18.52
CA ALA A 609 -28.58 0.26 18.41
C ALA A 609 -29.58 -0.15 19.50
N PRO A 610 -30.32 0.80 20.12
CA PRO A 610 -31.29 0.47 21.17
C PRO A 610 -32.46 -0.41 20.70
N ASP A 611 -32.72 -0.43 19.40
CA ASP A 611 -33.78 -1.21 18.76
C ASP A 611 -33.25 -2.53 18.10
N THR A 612 -32.05 -2.93 18.45
CA THR A 612 -31.48 -4.21 17.97
C THR A 612 -32.38 -5.36 18.46
N PRO A 613 -32.90 -6.22 17.58
CA PRO A 613 -33.75 -7.33 18.02
C PRO A 613 -32.98 -8.34 18.88
N HIS A 614 -33.61 -8.82 19.95
CA HIS A 614 -33.05 -9.95 20.71
C HIS A 614 -32.85 -11.18 19.85
N GLY A 615 -31.73 -11.87 20.05
CA GLY A 615 -31.34 -13.04 19.24
C GLY A 615 -30.68 -12.68 17.93
N THR A 616 -30.41 -11.39 17.65
CA THR A 616 -29.64 -10.99 16.48
C THR A 616 -28.23 -11.56 16.57
N VAL A 617 -27.77 -12.14 15.47
CA VAL A 617 -26.39 -12.59 15.30
C VAL A 617 -25.69 -11.59 14.40
N ILE A 618 -24.66 -10.92 14.94
CA ILE A 618 -23.89 -9.92 14.22
C ILE A 618 -22.57 -10.51 13.78
N PRO A 619 -22.34 -10.65 12.46
CA PRO A 619 -21.06 -11.13 11.96
C PRO A 619 -19.98 -10.05 12.18
N MET A 620 -18.89 -10.48 12.79
CA MET A 620 -17.70 -9.68 13.04
C MET A 620 -16.51 -10.28 12.31
N LEU A 621 -15.60 -9.45 11.84
CA LEU A 621 -14.30 -9.86 11.37
C LEU A 621 -13.24 -9.28 12.31
N ILE A 622 -12.40 -10.15 12.85
CA ILE A 622 -11.23 -9.74 13.63
C ILE A 622 -10.01 -9.93 12.73
N ASP A 623 -9.35 -8.84 12.40
CA ASP A 623 -8.03 -8.85 11.77
C ASP A 623 -6.97 -8.87 12.87
N ASN A 624 -6.41 -10.05 13.12
CA ASN A 624 -5.29 -10.21 14.02
C ASN A 624 -4.00 -10.05 13.23
N GLU A 625 -3.42 -8.88 13.30
CA GLU A 625 -2.17 -8.54 12.67
C GLU A 625 -1.01 -8.98 13.58
N SER A 626 -0.13 -9.83 13.07
CA SER A 626 1.07 -10.26 13.77
C SER A 626 2.31 -9.94 12.96
N TRP A 627 3.40 -9.62 13.62
CA TRP A 627 4.70 -9.49 12.99
C TRP A 627 5.80 -10.06 13.86
N SER A 628 6.73 -10.73 13.19
CA SER A 628 7.87 -11.39 13.80
C SER A 628 9.16 -10.92 13.14
N TYR A 629 10.17 -10.63 13.95
CA TYR A 629 11.49 -10.24 13.47
C TYR A 629 12.41 -11.45 13.37
N TYR A 630 12.98 -11.66 12.19
CA TYR A 630 14.03 -12.64 11.98
C TYR A 630 15.23 -12.01 11.30
N TYR A 631 16.40 -12.36 11.80
CA TYR A 631 17.65 -11.98 11.20
C TYR A 631 18.18 -13.17 10.41
N THR A 632 18.20 -13.09 9.09
CA THR A 632 18.90 -14.06 8.23
C THR A 632 20.03 -13.38 7.47
N PRO A 633 21.19 -14.06 7.33
CA PRO A 633 22.22 -13.56 6.44
C PRO A 633 21.68 -13.51 5.01
N ASP A 634 21.93 -12.42 4.29
CA ASP A 634 21.55 -12.32 2.87
C ASP A 634 22.50 -13.14 2.01
N VAL A 635 22.23 -14.42 1.92
CA VAL A 635 23.05 -15.37 1.15
C VAL A 635 23.04 -15.05 -0.35
N ARG A 636 21.99 -14.39 -0.82
CA ARG A 636 21.77 -14.07 -2.25
C ARG A 636 22.82 -13.10 -2.80
N TYR A 637 23.30 -12.16 -2.00
CA TYR A 637 24.21 -11.11 -2.44
C TYR A 637 25.67 -11.31 -2.03
N GLY A 638 26.01 -12.45 -1.42
CA GLY A 638 27.37 -12.72 -0.97
C GLY A 638 27.89 -11.74 0.08
N LYS A 639 26.99 -11.05 0.77
CA LYS A 639 27.31 -10.10 1.84
C LYS A 639 26.94 -10.75 3.18
N GLU A 640 27.85 -11.58 3.68
CA GLU A 640 27.70 -12.30 4.93
C GLU A 640 27.48 -11.38 6.16
N ASP A 641 27.81 -10.09 6.04
CA ASP A 641 27.70 -9.11 7.11
C ASP A 641 26.36 -8.33 7.12
N LEU A 642 25.51 -8.49 6.09
CA LEU A 642 24.21 -7.85 6.06
C LEU A 642 23.14 -8.79 6.58
N TYR A 643 22.87 -8.70 7.86
CA TYR A 643 21.66 -9.27 8.45
C TYR A 643 20.46 -8.48 7.95
N GLN A 644 19.66 -9.05 7.07
CA GLN A 644 18.35 -8.50 6.80
C GLN A 644 17.40 -8.94 7.91
N ALA A 645 16.81 -7.97 8.61
CA ALA A 645 15.69 -8.25 9.48
C ALA A 645 14.49 -8.55 8.59
N PHE A 646 14.04 -9.79 8.54
CA PHE A 646 12.78 -10.14 7.96
C PHE A 646 11.69 -9.95 9.01
N GLN A 647 10.83 -8.99 8.77
CA GLN A 647 9.61 -8.89 9.52
C GLN A 647 8.51 -9.60 8.75
N LEU A 648 8.02 -10.68 9.31
CA LEU A 648 6.81 -11.31 8.87
C LEU A 648 5.64 -10.58 9.43
N HIS A 649 4.98 -9.90 8.55
CA HIS A 649 3.69 -9.34 8.82
C HIS A 649 2.63 -10.26 8.25
N SER A 650 1.72 -10.69 9.09
CA SER A 650 0.64 -11.60 8.73
C SER A 650 -0.67 -11.06 9.25
N HIS A 651 -1.63 -10.96 8.36
CA HIS A 651 -3.02 -10.77 8.72
C HIS A 651 -3.69 -12.12 8.89
N HIS A 652 -4.26 -12.36 10.07
CA HIS A 652 -5.05 -13.55 10.35
C HIS A 652 -6.50 -13.12 10.58
N LEU A 653 -7.31 -13.29 9.57
CA LEU A 653 -8.72 -12.96 9.65
C LEU A 653 -9.48 -14.05 10.40
N HIS A 654 -10.08 -13.67 11.52
CA HIS A 654 -10.91 -14.53 12.33
C HIS A 654 -12.36 -14.06 12.25
N ARG A 655 -13.26 -14.97 11.84
CA ARG A 655 -14.69 -14.71 11.86
C ARG A 655 -15.25 -15.01 13.24
N TRP A 656 -15.96 -14.06 13.78
CA TRP A 656 -16.60 -14.16 15.06
C TRP A 656 -18.06 -13.72 14.96
N GLU A 657 -18.94 -14.33 15.71
CA GLU A 657 -20.34 -13.97 15.77
C GLU A 657 -20.67 -13.42 17.15
N LEU A 658 -21.08 -12.14 17.20
CA LEU A 658 -21.64 -11.54 18.40
C LEU A 658 -23.12 -11.87 18.45
N LYS A 659 -23.54 -12.52 19.55
CA LYS A 659 -24.97 -12.78 19.83
C LYS A 659 -25.49 -11.70 20.74
N VAL A 660 -26.65 -11.13 20.39
CA VAL A 660 -27.35 -10.10 21.17
C VAL A 660 -28.46 -10.78 21.97
N GLU A 661 -28.43 -10.67 23.28
CA GLU A 661 -29.48 -11.20 24.20
C GLU A 661 -30.47 -10.16 24.71
#